data_c6d3f1c37037729cd625b2d5e7f7f105
#
_entry.id   c6d3f1c37037729cd625b2d5e7f7f105
#
_cell.length_a   1.000
_cell.length_b   1.000
_cell.length_c   1.000
_cell.angle_alpha   90.00
_cell.angle_beta   90.00
_cell.angle_gamma   90.00
#
_symmetry.space_group_name_H-M   'P 1'
#
loop_
_entity.id
_entity.type
_entity.pdbx_description
1 polymer ?
#
loop_
_entity_poly.entity_id
_entity_poly.type
_entity_poly.pdbx_seq_one_letter_code
_entity_poly.pdbx_strand_id
1 'polypeptide(L)'
;MITHKQYPNHHIFETEIGGRTFTVETGKVAELCNAEAICRYGDTVVLVTAVASPLPKAGIDYFPLTIEVEERMYAVGRIPGSFNRREGKPSDRGVLISRLIDRPMRPLFDEELRNDVVLTNTILAQDYDNPVEIVASIGSSLVIAYSDIPWNGPTATTNVCYLDGKYIVNPSQDERNACECFVTIASTHEKVVMIETEANEVKEDILMECIKLAHETNVHVVEFINTIVNAIGKPKFTFEKAAVNHEMLDDLCEYGLDKIAYALDTDDKNVREARLTEAVVDFKEKFGEKYADDWDVQIDVCLYKMQKKIVKKWLLEGKRVDGRTPDEIRPLDAEVGVLPRVHGSGLFTRGQTQVLSVCTLNTLSAAQKLDTIYDETERRYIHHYNMPQWSTGEARASRSTSRREIGHGALAEKALLPVIPSVDEFPYAIRVVSEVVSSNGSTSQASICGSTLALMDAGVPIKRPVAGISCGLISDKETGTWRTFTDIQGVEDFHGEMDFKVAGTTEGVTAIQMDLKNDGLTMEIIADALERCRKARLEILNEIMIPCIAKPRDHVSEFAPKMLTMKIDVDKIREVIGKGGSMIQKIVAESGAQVDIDDDGTIHIASPDAASCDAAKKMIDDICFVPEVGRLYYGKVVRILPIGAFVELAPGKDGMIHISKLENRRVEKVEDVLNIGDMTWVKVTEIDEKGRVNLSRKDALKELAAAADKK
;
A
#
# COMPACT_ATOMS: atom_id res chain seq x y z
N MET A 1 -51.47 17.16 19.91
CA MET A 1 -50.45 17.48 20.94
C MET A 1 -49.16 16.80 20.48
N ILE A 2 -48.08 17.54 20.31
CA ILE A 2 -46.76 16.95 19.95
C ILE A 2 -46.13 16.47 21.26
N THR A 3 -45.76 15.19 21.34
CA THR A 3 -45.00 14.64 22.46
C THR A 3 -43.54 14.53 22.10
N HIS A 4 -42.65 14.89 23.03
CA HIS A 4 -41.21 14.70 22.83
C HIS A 4 -40.84 13.24 23.06
N LYS A 5 -40.01 12.67 22.20
CA LYS A 5 -39.46 11.32 22.36
C LYS A 5 -38.57 11.27 23.60
N GLN A 6 -38.77 10.23 24.41
CA GLN A 6 -37.92 9.92 25.57
C GLN A 6 -36.91 8.83 25.16
N TYR A 7 -35.72 8.87 25.72
CA TYR A 7 -34.64 7.91 25.49
C TYR A 7 -34.23 7.24 26.82
N PRO A 8 -35.04 6.31 27.37
CA PRO A 8 -34.78 5.74 28.69
C PRO A 8 -33.51 4.90 28.76
N ASN A 9 -33.03 4.39 27.60
CA ASN A 9 -31.84 3.57 27.49
C ASN A 9 -30.63 4.37 27.00
N HIS A 10 -30.67 5.71 27.04
CA HIS A 10 -29.56 6.55 26.67
C HIS A 10 -28.47 6.53 27.75
N HIS A 11 -27.28 6.07 27.41
CA HIS A 11 -26.12 5.97 28.27
C HIS A 11 -24.91 6.64 27.63
N ILE A 12 -24.05 7.21 28.45
CA ILE A 12 -22.74 7.76 28.06
C ILE A 12 -21.70 7.16 28.98
N PHE A 13 -20.62 6.61 28.40
CA PHE A 13 -19.48 6.05 29.12
C PHE A 13 -18.21 6.70 28.61
N GLU A 14 -17.21 6.86 29.48
CA GLU A 14 -15.95 7.52 29.15
C GLU A 14 -14.79 6.76 29.76
N THR A 15 -13.68 6.74 29.04
CA THR A 15 -12.37 6.27 29.51
C THR A 15 -11.26 7.12 28.91
N GLU A 16 -10.05 6.94 29.37
CA GLU A 16 -8.86 7.61 28.81
C GLU A 16 -7.97 6.60 28.09
N ILE A 17 -7.54 6.91 26.87
CA ILE A 17 -6.62 6.10 26.08
C ILE A 17 -5.51 7.02 25.58
N GLY A 18 -4.24 6.72 25.91
CA GLY A 18 -3.10 7.53 25.45
C GLY A 18 -3.22 9.03 25.85
N GLY A 19 -3.77 9.34 27.05
CA GLY A 19 -3.94 10.70 27.56
C GLY A 19 -5.10 11.48 26.95
N ARG A 20 -6.00 10.82 26.20
CA ARG A 20 -7.18 11.45 25.56
C ARG A 20 -8.45 10.70 25.90
N THR A 21 -9.57 11.43 26.04
CA THR A 21 -10.87 10.86 26.38
C THR A 21 -11.48 10.12 25.19
N PHE A 22 -11.90 8.90 25.44
CA PHE A 22 -12.70 8.08 24.52
C PHE A 22 -14.13 8.00 25.11
N THR A 23 -15.12 8.47 24.34
CA THR A 23 -16.54 8.53 24.78
C THR A 23 -17.38 7.56 23.94
N VAL A 24 -18.31 6.87 24.60
CA VAL A 24 -19.30 5.98 23.98
C VAL A 24 -20.70 6.46 24.36
N GLU A 25 -21.52 6.82 23.37
CA GLU A 25 -22.93 7.18 23.53
C GLU A 25 -23.80 6.11 22.87
N THR A 26 -24.78 5.54 23.58
CA THR A 26 -25.69 4.48 23.08
C THR A 26 -27.12 4.68 23.57
N GLY A 27 -28.10 4.03 22.92
CA GLY A 27 -29.53 4.03 23.27
C GLY A 27 -30.33 5.23 22.78
N LYS A 28 -29.78 6.01 21.80
CA LYS A 28 -30.42 7.23 21.29
C LYS A 28 -30.70 7.18 19.78
N VAL A 29 -29.83 6.53 19.02
CA VAL A 29 -29.94 6.45 17.56
C VAL A 29 -30.05 4.99 17.11
N ALA A 30 -30.40 4.72 15.86
CA ALA A 30 -30.36 3.39 15.24
C ALA A 30 -31.07 2.28 16.08
N GLU A 31 -32.19 2.57 16.72
CA GLU A 31 -32.95 1.69 17.65
C GLU A 31 -33.38 0.32 17.06
N LEU A 32 -33.34 0.16 15.74
CA LEU A 32 -33.72 -1.09 15.06
C LEU A 32 -32.54 -2.08 14.92
N CYS A 33 -31.33 -1.70 15.31
CA CYS A 33 -30.15 -2.55 15.29
C CYS A 33 -30.13 -3.46 16.54
N ASN A 34 -29.43 -4.60 16.46
CA ASN A 34 -29.17 -5.44 17.64
C ASN A 34 -28.39 -4.63 18.69
N ALA A 35 -27.46 -3.78 18.25
CA ALA A 35 -26.77 -2.82 19.09
C ALA A 35 -26.18 -1.68 18.25
N GLU A 36 -25.91 -0.53 18.89
CA GLU A 36 -25.33 0.64 18.24
C GLU A 36 -24.53 1.50 19.24
N ALA A 37 -23.53 2.25 18.74
CA ALA A 37 -22.85 3.25 19.53
C ALA A 37 -22.34 4.39 18.66
N ILE A 38 -22.39 5.61 19.19
CA ILE A 38 -21.58 6.73 18.69
C ILE A 38 -20.30 6.75 19.53
N CYS A 39 -19.19 6.42 18.91
CA CYS A 39 -17.87 6.46 19.51
C CYS A 39 -17.14 7.73 19.12
N ARG A 40 -16.52 8.37 20.11
CA ARG A 40 -15.78 9.63 19.90
C ARG A 40 -14.39 9.53 20.54
N TYR A 41 -13.37 9.98 19.79
CA TYR A 41 -12.01 10.12 20.27
C TYR A 41 -11.42 11.40 19.69
N GLY A 42 -11.17 12.40 20.55
CA GLY A 42 -10.97 13.77 20.07
C GLY A 42 -12.17 14.26 19.28
N ASP A 43 -11.95 14.83 18.09
CA ASP A 43 -13.01 15.24 17.17
C ASP A 43 -13.40 14.15 16.14
N THR A 44 -12.76 12.98 16.18
CA THR A 44 -13.19 11.82 15.37
C THR A 44 -14.42 11.17 15.96
N VAL A 45 -15.47 11.00 15.14
CA VAL A 45 -16.75 10.44 15.54
C VAL A 45 -17.19 9.38 14.55
N VAL A 46 -17.45 8.17 15.05
CA VAL A 46 -17.94 7.03 14.24
C VAL A 46 -19.23 6.50 14.84
N LEU A 47 -20.27 6.38 14.01
CA LEU A 47 -21.48 5.60 14.36
C LEU A 47 -21.23 4.15 13.97
N VAL A 48 -21.29 3.27 14.95
CA VAL A 48 -21.15 1.82 14.75
C VAL A 48 -22.49 1.13 15.01
N THR A 49 -22.90 0.28 14.08
CA THR A 49 -24.14 -0.50 14.19
C THR A 49 -23.87 -1.97 13.94
N ALA A 50 -24.56 -2.84 14.68
CA ALA A 50 -24.52 -4.30 14.48
C ALA A 50 -25.93 -4.82 14.24
N VAL A 51 -26.08 -5.63 13.19
CA VAL A 51 -27.34 -6.31 12.85
C VAL A 51 -27.04 -7.77 12.54
N ALA A 52 -27.79 -8.68 13.13
CA ALA A 52 -27.77 -10.10 12.80
C ALA A 52 -29.10 -10.55 12.20
N SER A 53 -29.05 -11.45 11.21
CA SER A 53 -30.28 -12.08 10.70
C SER A 53 -30.93 -12.98 11.76
N PRO A 54 -32.26 -13.03 11.85
CA PRO A 54 -32.93 -13.87 12.84
C PRO A 54 -32.82 -15.37 12.53
N LEU A 55 -32.54 -15.74 11.29
CA LEU A 55 -32.42 -17.11 10.81
C LEU A 55 -31.04 -17.36 10.16
N PRO A 56 -30.53 -18.60 10.29
CA PRO A 56 -29.30 -18.97 9.60
C PRO A 56 -29.48 -18.95 8.07
N LYS A 57 -28.42 -18.58 7.35
CA LYS A 57 -28.36 -18.58 5.90
C LYS A 57 -28.18 -19.99 5.37
N ALA A 58 -29.10 -20.46 4.55
CA ALA A 58 -29.03 -21.79 3.96
C ALA A 58 -27.97 -21.88 2.87
N GLY A 59 -27.34 -23.06 2.73
CA GLY A 59 -26.44 -23.38 1.62
C GLY A 59 -25.07 -22.74 1.69
N ILE A 60 -24.61 -22.33 2.87
CA ILE A 60 -23.25 -21.84 3.09
C ILE A 60 -22.52 -22.72 4.12
N ASP A 61 -21.22 -22.86 3.94
CA ASP A 61 -20.30 -23.64 4.79
C ASP A 61 -19.37 -22.76 5.66
N TYR A 62 -19.54 -21.43 5.60
CA TYR A 62 -18.72 -20.45 6.31
C TYR A 62 -19.58 -19.49 7.15
N PHE A 63 -18.96 -18.81 8.11
CA PHE A 63 -19.58 -17.74 8.87
C PHE A 63 -19.70 -16.44 8.06
N PRO A 64 -20.92 -15.94 7.79
CA PRO A 64 -21.15 -14.77 6.93
C PRO A 64 -21.05 -13.46 7.70
N LEU A 65 -19.84 -13.08 8.14
CA LEU A 65 -19.54 -11.78 8.72
C LEU A 65 -19.22 -10.76 7.62
N THR A 66 -19.91 -9.63 7.65
CA THR A 66 -19.63 -8.48 6.79
C THR A 66 -19.30 -7.27 7.65
N ILE A 67 -18.14 -6.65 7.40
CA ILE A 67 -17.75 -5.39 8.02
C ILE A 67 -17.63 -4.34 6.92
N GLU A 68 -18.35 -3.23 7.11
CA GLU A 68 -18.38 -2.11 6.19
C GLU A 68 -17.88 -0.85 6.88
N VAL A 69 -17.13 -0.05 6.15
CA VAL A 69 -16.69 1.28 6.56
C VAL A 69 -17.23 2.26 5.53
N GLU A 70 -18.09 3.16 5.99
CA GLU A 70 -18.71 4.18 5.16
C GLU A 70 -18.00 5.52 5.35
N GLU A 71 -17.20 5.86 4.35
CA GLU A 71 -16.47 7.12 4.29
C GLU A 71 -17.40 8.24 3.80
N ARG A 72 -17.67 9.22 4.65
CA ARG A 72 -18.51 10.37 4.33
C ARG A 72 -17.67 11.63 4.17
N MET A 73 -17.66 12.23 2.98
CA MET A 73 -16.86 13.43 2.70
C MET A 73 -17.22 14.62 3.59
N TYR A 74 -18.46 14.68 4.07
CA TYR A 74 -18.85 15.70 5.04
C TYR A 74 -18.11 15.58 6.39
N ALA A 75 -17.56 14.40 6.71
CA ALA A 75 -16.77 14.19 7.94
C ALA A 75 -15.53 15.09 7.99
N VAL A 76 -15.04 15.53 6.85
CA VAL A 76 -13.92 16.48 6.69
C VAL A 76 -14.36 17.79 6.01
N GLY A 77 -15.67 18.09 6.03
CA GLY A 77 -16.24 19.34 5.48
C GLY A 77 -16.17 19.45 3.95
N ARG A 78 -16.08 18.35 3.22
CA ARG A 78 -15.91 18.32 1.76
C ARG A 78 -17.15 17.75 1.05
N ILE A 79 -17.34 18.17 -0.20
CA ILE A 79 -18.30 17.58 -1.15
C ILE A 79 -17.52 16.64 -2.06
N PRO A 80 -18.02 15.40 -2.34
CA PRO A 80 -17.34 14.48 -3.22
C PRO A 80 -16.98 15.08 -4.59
N GLY A 81 -15.76 14.83 -5.07
CA GLY A 81 -15.25 15.32 -6.35
C GLY A 81 -15.89 14.67 -7.56
N SER A 82 -16.58 13.52 -7.41
CA SER A 82 -17.27 12.79 -8.46
C SER A 82 -18.34 13.63 -9.17
N PHE A 83 -18.69 13.28 -10.42
CA PHE A 83 -19.70 13.99 -11.20
C PHE A 83 -21.05 14.09 -10.47
N ASN A 84 -21.49 13.01 -9.82
CA ASN A 84 -22.76 12.96 -9.09
C ASN A 84 -22.71 13.64 -7.71
N ARG A 85 -21.54 14.13 -7.28
CA ARG A 85 -21.32 14.73 -5.96
C ARG A 85 -21.81 13.84 -4.81
N ARG A 86 -21.66 12.53 -4.97
CA ARG A 86 -22.06 11.51 -4.01
C ARG A 86 -20.93 10.49 -3.83
N GLU A 87 -20.77 9.99 -2.64
CA GLU A 87 -19.86 8.89 -2.32
C GLU A 87 -20.24 7.64 -3.12
N GLY A 88 -19.22 6.94 -3.63
CA GLY A 88 -19.36 5.69 -4.37
C GLY A 88 -19.04 4.47 -3.53
N LYS A 89 -18.21 3.58 -4.10
CA LYS A 89 -17.64 2.46 -3.35
C LYS A 89 -16.63 2.97 -2.32
N PRO A 90 -16.41 2.24 -1.20
CA PRO A 90 -15.33 2.55 -0.26
C PRO A 90 -13.99 2.67 -0.98
N SER A 91 -13.15 3.58 -0.51
CA SER A 91 -11.75 3.68 -0.97
C SER A 91 -10.96 2.41 -0.60
N ASP A 92 -9.79 2.22 -1.19
CA ASP A 92 -8.91 1.11 -0.80
C ASP A 92 -8.59 1.18 0.70
N ARG A 93 -8.40 2.39 1.27
CA ARG A 93 -8.19 2.56 2.71
C ARG A 93 -9.43 2.16 3.54
N GLY A 94 -10.65 2.49 3.10
CA GLY A 94 -11.87 2.03 3.75
C GLY A 94 -11.99 0.50 3.74
N VAL A 95 -11.60 -0.15 2.63
CA VAL A 95 -11.51 -1.63 2.55
C VAL A 95 -10.46 -2.17 3.51
N LEU A 96 -9.29 -1.54 3.64
CA LEU A 96 -8.24 -1.95 4.57
C LEU A 96 -8.68 -1.81 6.03
N ILE A 97 -9.37 -0.73 6.40
CA ILE A 97 -9.94 -0.55 7.73
C ILE A 97 -11.00 -1.63 8.02
N SER A 98 -11.87 -1.95 7.06
CA SER A 98 -12.82 -3.06 7.20
C SER A 98 -12.11 -4.38 7.50
N ARG A 99 -10.99 -4.66 6.83
CA ARG A 99 -10.16 -5.85 7.06
C ARG A 99 -9.44 -5.81 8.42
N LEU A 100 -8.96 -4.64 8.83
CA LEU A 100 -8.33 -4.43 10.13
C LEU A 100 -9.29 -4.76 11.27
N ILE A 101 -10.59 -4.45 11.13
CA ILE A 101 -11.62 -4.78 12.09
C ILE A 101 -12.02 -6.27 11.99
N ASP A 102 -12.16 -6.82 10.78
CA ASP A 102 -12.60 -8.21 10.55
C ASP A 102 -11.62 -9.24 11.14
N ARG A 103 -10.32 -9.03 10.95
CA ARG A 103 -9.28 -10.00 11.35
C ARG A 103 -9.25 -10.33 12.84
N PRO A 104 -9.28 -9.37 13.78
CA PRO A 104 -9.30 -9.69 15.21
C PRO A 104 -10.65 -10.18 15.71
N MET A 105 -11.75 -9.88 15.01
CA MET A 105 -13.10 -10.22 15.45
C MET A 105 -13.55 -11.59 14.98
N ARG A 106 -13.29 -11.94 13.72
CA ARG A 106 -13.76 -13.17 13.07
C ARG A 106 -13.38 -14.45 13.82
N PRO A 107 -12.13 -14.65 14.28
CA PRO A 107 -11.71 -15.88 14.97
C PRO A 107 -12.40 -16.11 16.33
N LEU A 108 -13.04 -15.09 16.89
CA LEU A 108 -13.72 -15.15 18.17
C LEU A 108 -15.23 -15.44 18.05
N PHE A 109 -15.75 -15.53 16.83
CA PHE A 109 -17.08 -16.09 16.58
C PHE A 109 -17.01 -17.62 16.49
N ASP A 110 -18.13 -18.28 16.78
CA ASP A 110 -18.26 -19.71 16.56
C ASP A 110 -18.25 -20.01 15.04
N GLU A 111 -17.37 -20.91 14.61
CA GLU A 111 -17.24 -21.30 13.20
C GLU A 111 -18.55 -21.86 12.61
N GLU A 112 -19.46 -22.34 13.45
CA GLU A 112 -20.73 -22.96 13.06
C GLU A 112 -21.92 -21.99 13.03
N LEU A 113 -21.71 -20.71 13.40
CA LEU A 113 -22.71 -19.66 13.24
C LEU A 113 -22.99 -19.39 11.77
N ARG A 114 -24.25 -19.47 11.34
CA ARG A 114 -24.66 -19.24 9.94
C ARG A 114 -25.61 -18.04 9.77
N ASN A 115 -25.90 -17.30 10.84
CA ASN A 115 -26.64 -16.05 10.75
C ASN A 115 -25.75 -14.99 10.07
N ASP A 116 -26.31 -14.22 9.12
CA ASP A 116 -25.61 -13.05 8.60
C ASP A 116 -25.38 -12.06 9.74
N VAL A 117 -24.16 -11.62 9.93
CA VAL A 117 -23.79 -10.56 10.88
C VAL A 117 -23.16 -9.41 10.09
N VAL A 118 -23.76 -8.23 10.19
CA VAL A 118 -23.29 -7.03 9.51
C VAL A 118 -22.93 -5.96 10.54
N LEU A 119 -21.68 -5.52 10.49
CA LEU A 119 -21.17 -4.36 11.23
C LEU A 119 -20.96 -3.22 10.26
N THR A 120 -21.59 -2.08 10.50
CA THR A 120 -21.40 -0.88 9.69
C THR A 120 -20.80 0.23 10.54
N ASN A 121 -19.68 0.78 10.07
CA ASN A 121 -18.95 1.87 10.69
C ASN A 121 -19.10 3.11 9.81
N THR A 122 -20.00 4.03 10.17
CA THR A 122 -20.21 5.29 9.43
C THR A 122 -19.38 6.40 10.05
N ILE A 123 -18.42 6.94 9.31
CA ILE A 123 -17.54 8.01 9.76
C ILE A 123 -18.29 9.33 9.66
N LEU A 124 -18.63 9.93 10.82
CA LEU A 124 -19.43 11.14 10.91
C LEU A 124 -18.58 12.42 11.02
N ALA A 125 -17.41 12.33 11.63
CA ALA A 125 -16.41 13.40 11.71
C ALA A 125 -15.02 12.78 11.81
N GLN A 126 -14.01 13.42 11.26
CA GLN A 126 -12.62 12.98 11.30
C GLN A 126 -11.68 14.10 11.69
N ASP A 127 -10.87 13.79 12.69
CA ASP A 127 -9.70 14.51 13.16
C ASP A 127 -8.46 13.64 12.84
N TYR A 128 -7.50 14.21 12.14
CA TYR A 128 -6.33 13.43 11.69
C TYR A 128 -5.40 12.99 12.83
N ASP A 129 -5.45 13.63 13.99
CA ASP A 129 -4.71 13.20 15.18
C ASP A 129 -5.33 11.95 15.85
N ASN A 130 -6.60 11.68 15.58
CA ASN A 130 -7.36 10.56 16.15
C ASN A 130 -7.89 9.66 15.03
N PRO A 131 -7.10 8.69 14.57
CA PRO A 131 -7.42 7.91 13.37
C PRO A 131 -8.70 7.08 13.54
N VAL A 132 -9.52 7.08 12.48
CA VAL A 132 -10.84 6.43 12.45
C VAL A 132 -10.77 4.93 12.69
N GLU A 133 -9.69 4.27 12.27
CA GLU A 133 -9.51 2.82 12.43
C GLU A 133 -9.51 2.38 13.89
N ILE A 134 -8.97 3.19 14.80
CA ILE A 134 -8.99 2.90 16.23
C ILE A 134 -10.42 3.05 16.79
N VAL A 135 -11.10 4.15 16.46
CA VAL A 135 -12.46 4.42 16.92
C VAL A 135 -13.44 3.36 16.40
N ALA A 136 -13.34 3.03 15.11
CA ALA A 136 -14.18 2.04 14.46
C ALA A 136 -13.94 0.62 15.00
N SER A 137 -12.66 0.25 15.23
CA SER A 137 -12.32 -1.08 15.76
C SER A 137 -12.79 -1.28 17.19
N ILE A 138 -12.54 -0.33 18.09
CA ILE A 138 -13.00 -0.37 19.48
C ILE A 138 -14.53 -0.36 19.50
N GLY A 139 -15.17 0.52 18.72
CA GLY A 139 -16.62 0.62 18.62
C GLY A 139 -17.26 -0.66 18.09
N SER A 140 -16.69 -1.31 17.08
CA SER A 140 -17.16 -2.58 16.52
C SER A 140 -17.13 -3.70 17.57
N SER A 141 -16.02 -3.83 18.29
CA SER A 141 -15.88 -4.77 19.40
C SER A 141 -16.90 -4.52 20.50
N LEU A 142 -17.03 -3.27 20.94
CA LEU A 142 -17.97 -2.85 21.96
C LEU A 142 -19.42 -3.22 21.60
N VAL A 143 -19.85 -2.83 20.38
CA VAL A 143 -21.23 -3.02 19.92
C VAL A 143 -21.61 -4.49 19.87
N ILE A 144 -20.72 -5.37 19.36
CA ILE A 144 -20.94 -6.82 19.38
C ILE A 144 -20.92 -7.35 20.81
N ALA A 145 -19.99 -6.89 21.66
CA ALA A 145 -19.85 -7.39 23.01
C ALA A 145 -21.13 -7.18 23.86
N TYR A 146 -21.76 -6.00 23.82
CA TYR A 146 -22.98 -5.75 24.59
C TYR A 146 -24.29 -6.12 23.86
N SER A 147 -24.24 -6.43 22.53
CA SER A 147 -25.41 -6.92 21.77
C SER A 147 -25.87 -8.29 22.24
N ASP A 148 -26.97 -8.78 21.66
CA ASP A 148 -27.43 -10.17 21.81
C ASP A 148 -26.74 -11.15 20.86
N ILE A 149 -25.80 -10.71 20.00
CA ILE A 149 -25.05 -11.54 19.05
C ILE A 149 -23.99 -12.35 19.82
N PRO A 150 -23.95 -13.72 19.70
CA PRO A 150 -22.96 -14.54 20.38
C PRO A 150 -21.54 -14.31 19.83
N TRP A 151 -20.61 -13.99 20.73
CA TRP A 151 -19.21 -13.71 20.41
C TRP A 151 -18.31 -13.83 21.64
N ASN A 152 -17.08 -14.33 21.47
CA ASN A 152 -16.12 -14.62 22.56
C ASN A 152 -15.09 -13.49 22.77
N GLY A 153 -15.40 -12.26 22.36
CA GLY A 153 -14.62 -11.07 22.71
C GLY A 153 -14.94 -10.58 24.13
N PRO A 154 -14.56 -9.34 24.47
CA PRO A 154 -14.17 -8.25 23.57
C PRO A 154 -12.69 -8.21 23.19
N THR A 155 -12.42 -7.43 22.11
CA THR A 155 -11.08 -7.02 21.69
C THR A 155 -10.94 -5.52 21.78
N ALA A 156 -9.71 -5.03 21.91
CA ALA A 156 -9.38 -3.62 21.76
C ALA A 156 -8.24 -3.46 20.75
N THR A 157 -8.16 -2.28 20.13
CA THR A 157 -7.15 -1.95 19.14
C THR A 157 -6.46 -0.64 19.51
N THR A 158 -5.13 -0.64 19.50
CA THR A 158 -4.30 0.54 19.81
C THR A 158 -3.15 0.64 18.83
N ASN A 159 -2.80 1.88 18.50
CA ASN A 159 -1.59 2.20 17.75
C ASN A 159 -0.45 2.55 18.69
N VAL A 160 0.76 2.10 18.40
CA VAL A 160 1.99 2.52 19.07
C VAL A 160 3.02 2.89 18.02
N CYS A 161 3.69 4.02 18.17
CA CYS A 161 4.85 4.36 17.37
C CYS A 161 6.13 4.44 18.21
N TYR A 162 7.26 4.24 17.53
CA TYR A 162 8.58 4.49 18.08
C TYR A 162 9.18 5.71 17.38
N LEU A 163 9.49 6.75 18.16
CA LEU A 163 10.00 8.02 17.69
C LEU A 163 11.07 8.54 18.66
N ASP A 164 12.28 8.79 18.17
CA ASP A 164 13.39 9.36 18.93
C ASP A 164 13.65 8.64 20.29
N GLY A 165 13.62 7.31 20.29
CA GLY A 165 13.84 6.50 21.48
C GLY A 165 12.65 6.41 22.43
N LYS A 166 11.44 6.85 22.03
CA LYS A 166 10.23 6.81 22.85
C LYS A 166 9.13 6.00 22.18
N TYR A 167 8.35 5.31 23.00
CA TYR A 167 7.14 4.61 22.60
C TYR A 167 5.92 5.49 22.91
N ILE A 168 5.12 5.80 21.91
CA ILE A 168 3.97 6.70 22.03
C ILE A 168 2.69 5.95 21.64
N VAL A 169 1.72 5.96 22.55
CA VAL A 169 0.39 5.34 22.36
C VAL A 169 -0.51 6.30 21.60
N ASN A 170 -1.15 5.81 20.54
CA ASN A 170 -2.04 6.56 19.66
C ASN A 170 -1.43 7.90 19.23
N PRO A 171 -0.28 7.89 18.52
CA PRO A 171 0.45 9.10 18.16
C PRO A 171 -0.41 10.08 17.33
N SER A 172 -0.13 11.37 17.45
CA SER A 172 -0.66 12.42 16.57
C SER A 172 -0.23 12.21 15.12
N GLN A 173 -0.81 12.95 14.19
CA GLN A 173 -0.45 12.85 12.77
C GLN A 173 1.03 13.20 12.54
N ASP A 174 1.52 14.25 13.15
CA ASP A 174 2.92 14.66 13.00
C ASP A 174 3.88 13.60 13.55
N GLU A 175 3.55 13.00 14.70
CA GLU A 175 4.35 11.91 15.28
C GLU A 175 4.33 10.66 14.38
N ARG A 176 3.18 10.30 13.78
CA ARG A 176 3.09 9.18 12.81
C ARG A 176 3.94 9.40 11.58
N ASN A 177 3.91 10.64 11.04
CA ASN A 177 4.68 10.99 9.84
C ASN A 177 6.19 10.98 10.08
N ALA A 178 6.62 11.22 11.32
CA ALA A 178 8.04 11.29 11.70
C ALA A 178 8.61 9.99 12.27
N CYS A 179 7.78 9.01 12.64
CA CYS A 179 8.20 7.83 13.40
C CYS A 179 9.02 6.83 12.59
N GLU A 180 9.85 6.07 13.31
CA GLU A 180 10.65 4.98 12.74
C GLU A 180 9.82 3.72 12.51
N CYS A 181 8.81 3.47 13.35
CA CYS A 181 7.80 2.46 13.11
C CYS A 181 6.45 2.84 13.70
N PHE A 182 5.41 2.30 13.09
CA PHE A 182 4.02 2.44 13.48
C PHE A 182 3.37 1.06 13.52
N VAL A 183 2.89 0.67 14.70
CA VAL A 183 2.37 -0.68 14.97
C VAL A 183 0.92 -0.58 15.41
N THR A 184 0.02 -1.30 14.76
CA THR A 184 -1.38 -1.44 15.13
C THR A 184 -1.61 -2.84 15.70
N ILE A 185 -2.07 -2.93 16.94
CA ILE A 185 -2.28 -4.19 17.66
C ILE A 185 -3.73 -4.29 18.11
N ALA A 186 -4.35 -5.42 17.81
CA ALA A 186 -5.59 -5.80 18.47
C ALA A 186 -5.34 -6.95 19.45
N SER A 187 -5.97 -6.89 20.62
CA SER A 187 -5.83 -7.89 21.69
C SER A 187 -7.15 -8.18 22.37
N THR A 188 -7.30 -9.40 22.86
CA THR A 188 -8.21 -9.71 23.98
C THR A 188 -7.56 -9.28 25.29
N HIS A 189 -8.15 -9.60 26.43
CA HIS A 189 -7.54 -9.38 27.75
C HIS A 189 -6.22 -10.17 27.92
N GLU A 190 -6.10 -11.35 27.32
CA GLU A 190 -4.98 -12.27 27.57
C GLU A 190 -4.01 -12.39 26.40
N LYS A 191 -4.46 -12.17 25.16
CA LYS A 191 -3.72 -12.55 23.95
C LYS A 191 -3.79 -11.48 22.87
N VAL A 192 -2.74 -11.41 22.06
CA VAL A 192 -2.70 -10.60 20.83
C VAL A 192 -3.40 -11.36 19.71
N VAL A 193 -4.37 -10.70 19.05
CA VAL A 193 -5.19 -11.31 17.98
C VAL A 193 -4.94 -10.72 16.60
N MET A 194 -4.26 -9.58 16.50
CA MET A 194 -3.89 -8.97 15.22
C MET A 194 -2.66 -8.07 15.39
N ILE A 195 -1.76 -8.12 14.42
CA ILE A 195 -0.60 -7.23 14.29
C ILE A 195 -0.57 -6.68 12.86
N GLU A 196 -0.46 -5.37 12.72
CA GLU A 196 -0.02 -4.69 11.51
C GLU A 196 1.12 -3.73 11.85
N THR A 197 2.13 -3.68 10.99
CA THR A 197 3.28 -2.80 11.19
C THR A 197 3.70 -2.16 9.88
N GLU A 198 4.07 -0.89 9.98
CA GLU A 198 4.83 -0.11 8.99
C GLU A 198 6.12 0.34 9.68
N ALA A 199 7.29 0.07 9.10
CA ALA A 199 8.55 0.37 9.77
C ALA A 199 9.66 0.73 8.77
N ASN A 200 10.57 1.58 9.20
CA ASN A 200 11.73 2.04 8.42
C ASN A 200 12.96 1.21 8.81
N GLU A 201 12.98 -0.09 8.46
CA GLU A 201 14.08 -1.03 8.75
C GLU A 201 14.35 -1.17 10.27
N VAL A 202 13.29 -1.30 11.06
CA VAL A 202 13.37 -1.36 12.53
C VAL A 202 13.69 -2.77 13.02
N LYS A 203 14.47 -2.87 14.10
CA LYS A 203 14.86 -4.15 14.72
C LYS A 203 13.67 -4.80 15.42
N GLU A 204 13.69 -6.13 15.50
CA GLU A 204 12.61 -6.94 16.05
C GLU A 204 12.37 -6.71 17.55
N ASP A 205 13.40 -6.34 18.33
CA ASP A 205 13.28 -6.01 19.76
C ASP A 205 12.46 -4.73 20.01
N ILE A 206 12.66 -3.70 19.20
CA ILE A 206 11.85 -2.46 19.27
C ILE A 206 10.38 -2.76 18.96
N LEU A 207 10.12 -3.58 17.94
CA LEU A 207 8.76 -3.98 17.58
C LEU A 207 8.10 -4.77 18.71
N MET A 208 8.83 -5.67 19.39
CA MET A 208 8.31 -6.41 20.54
C MET A 208 7.90 -5.49 21.69
N GLU A 209 8.65 -4.42 21.97
CA GLU A 209 8.27 -3.44 23.00
C GLU A 209 7.02 -2.63 22.58
N CYS A 210 6.90 -2.26 21.29
CA CYS A 210 5.65 -1.65 20.77
C CYS A 210 4.45 -2.58 20.97
N ILE A 211 4.60 -3.88 20.65
CA ILE A 211 3.53 -4.89 20.78
C ILE A 211 3.11 -5.05 22.25
N LYS A 212 4.07 -5.11 23.18
CA LYS A 212 3.78 -5.22 24.62
C LYS A 212 3.02 -4.02 25.14
N LEU A 213 3.49 -2.79 24.85
CA LEU A 213 2.83 -1.56 25.29
C LEU A 213 1.41 -1.43 24.71
N ALA A 214 1.22 -1.79 23.44
CA ALA A 214 -0.10 -1.80 22.83
C ALA A 214 -1.03 -2.83 23.48
N HIS A 215 -0.54 -4.02 23.77
CA HIS A 215 -1.32 -5.05 24.45
C HIS A 215 -1.73 -4.60 25.88
N GLU A 216 -0.81 -4.04 26.67
CA GLU A 216 -1.10 -3.48 28.00
C GLU A 216 -2.18 -2.39 27.93
N THR A 217 -2.11 -1.50 26.94
CA THR A 217 -3.14 -0.48 26.69
C THR A 217 -4.47 -1.11 26.30
N ASN A 218 -4.47 -2.12 25.45
CA ASN A 218 -5.66 -2.82 25.01
C ASN A 218 -6.36 -3.54 26.16
N VAL A 219 -5.62 -4.12 27.14
CA VAL A 219 -6.21 -4.72 28.34
C VAL A 219 -7.08 -3.72 29.09
N HIS A 220 -6.60 -2.47 29.28
CA HIS A 220 -7.39 -1.40 29.92
C HIS A 220 -8.68 -1.09 29.13
N VAL A 221 -8.59 -1.02 27.79
CA VAL A 221 -9.77 -0.75 26.94
C VAL A 221 -10.76 -1.94 26.96
N VAL A 222 -10.27 -3.18 26.99
CA VAL A 222 -11.12 -4.39 27.16
C VAL A 222 -11.86 -4.37 28.49
N GLU A 223 -11.19 -3.98 29.59
CA GLU A 223 -11.82 -3.81 30.90
C GLU A 223 -12.92 -2.74 30.86
N PHE A 224 -12.68 -1.61 30.20
CA PHE A 224 -13.70 -0.59 29.99
C PHE A 224 -14.90 -1.12 29.20
N ILE A 225 -14.69 -1.87 28.11
CA ILE A 225 -15.78 -2.51 27.35
C ILE A 225 -16.57 -3.45 28.27
N ASN A 226 -15.89 -4.26 29.10
CA ASN A 226 -16.56 -5.16 30.04
C ASN A 226 -17.40 -4.42 31.08
N THR A 227 -17.02 -3.21 31.51
CA THR A 227 -17.88 -2.40 32.41
C THR A 227 -19.19 -2.01 31.72
N ILE A 228 -19.16 -1.70 30.43
CA ILE A 228 -20.34 -1.39 29.61
C ILE A 228 -21.21 -2.65 29.43
N VAL A 229 -20.60 -3.78 29.09
CA VAL A 229 -21.31 -5.05 28.94
C VAL A 229 -22.02 -5.43 30.23
N ASN A 230 -21.40 -5.25 31.41
CA ASN A 230 -22.00 -5.51 32.69
C ASN A 230 -23.18 -4.56 33.01
N ALA A 231 -23.14 -3.33 32.50
CA ALA A 231 -24.19 -2.32 32.76
C ALA A 231 -25.41 -2.47 31.84
N ILE A 232 -25.22 -2.75 30.56
CA ILE A 232 -26.25 -2.70 29.51
C ILE A 232 -26.29 -3.92 28.60
N GLY A 233 -25.43 -4.91 28.80
CA GLY A 233 -25.31 -6.09 27.93
C GLY A 233 -26.61 -6.88 27.83
N LYS A 234 -26.90 -7.36 26.63
CA LYS A 234 -28.07 -8.19 26.31
C LYS A 234 -27.71 -9.67 26.41
N PRO A 235 -28.67 -10.54 26.81
CA PRO A 235 -28.50 -12.00 26.74
C PRO A 235 -28.21 -12.41 25.28
N LYS A 236 -27.23 -13.28 25.09
CA LYS A 236 -26.86 -13.77 23.76
C LYS A 236 -27.92 -14.73 23.23
N PHE A 237 -28.31 -14.59 21.94
CA PHE A 237 -29.19 -15.54 21.31
C PHE A 237 -28.50 -16.90 21.10
N THR A 238 -29.30 -17.95 21.12
CA THR A 238 -28.86 -19.31 20.77
C THR A 238 -29.06 -19.55 19.28
N PHE A 239 -28.15 -20.27 18.65
CA PHE A 239 -28.23 -20.64 17.24
C PHE A 239 -28.06 -22.16 17.09
N GLU A 240 -28.65 -22.69 16.02
CA GLU A 240 -28.41 -24.08 15.65
C GLU A 240 -27.04 -24.22 15.01
N LYS A 241 -26.21 -25.07 15.58
CA LYS A 241 -24.91 -25.39 15.02
C LYS A 241 -25.10 -26.18 13.73
N ALA A 242 -24.23 -25.91 12.73
CA ALA A 242 -24.19 -26.69 11.50
C ALA A 242 -23.92 -28.16 11.88
N ALA A 243 -24.93 -29.01 11.69
CA ALA A 243 -24.84 -30.40 12.11
C ALA A 243 -23.78 -31.14 11.27
N VAL A 244 -22.69 -31.57 11.92
CA VAL A 244 -21.76 -32.54 11.39
C VAL A 244 -22.32 -33.93 11.62
N ASN A 245 -22.45 -34.75 10.59
CA ASN A 245 -22.78 -36.14 10.79
C ASN A 245 -21.55 -36.87 11.38
N HIS A 246 -21.51 -36.95 12.72
CA HIS A 246 -20.41 -37.58 13.46
C HIS A 246 -20.27 -39.07 13.15
N GLU A 247 -21.36 -39.79 12.91
CA GLU A 247 -21.31 -41.19 12.53
C GLU A 247 -20.62 -41.37 11.18
N MET A 248 -20.97 -40.54 10.20
CA MET A 248 -20.29 -40.52 8.90
C MET A 248 -18.80 -40.19 9.02
N LEU A 249 -18.47 -39.16 9.82
CA LEU A 249 -17.08 -38.78 10.05
C LEU A 249 -16.25 -39.89 10.71
N ASP A 250 -16.81 -40.56 11.70
CA ASP A 250 -16.12 -41.65 12.40
C ASP A 250 -15.91 -42.88 11.46
N ASP A 251 -16.94 -43.28 10.68
CA ASP A 251 -16.83 -44.31 9.68
C ASP A 251 -15.76 -44.01 8.61
N LEU A 252 -15.75 -42.79 8.10
CA LEU A 252 -14.76 -42.32 7.12
C LEU A 252 -13.35 -42.28 7.71
N CYS A 253 -13.20 -41.86 8.98
CA CYS A 253 -11.92 -41.86 9.67
C CYS A 253 -11.39 -43.28 9.90
N GLU A 254 -12.25 -44.20 10.36
CA GLU A 254 -11.85 -45.59 10.58
C GLU A 254 -11.41 -46.29 9.28
N TYR A 255 -12.14 -46.03 8.20
CA TYR A 255 -11.87 -46.67 6.91
C TYR A 255 -10.74 -46.06 6.12
N GLY A 256 -10.57 -44.74 6.15
CA GLY A 256 -9.75 -44.06 5.14
C GLY A 256 -8.85 -42.94 5.61
N LEU A 257 -8.61 -42.81 6.94
CA LEU A 257 -7.69 -41.80 7.42
C LEU A 257 -6.29 -41.91 6.80
N ASP A 258 -5.82 -43.16 6.60
CA ASP A 258 -4.52 -43.48 5.94
C ASP A 258 -4.50 -43.09 4.46
N LYS A 259 -5.65 -43.20 3.76
CA LYS A 259 -5.77 -42.76 2.36
C LYS A 259 -5.67 -41.26 2.22
N ILE A 260 -6.31 -40.52 3.14
CA ILE A 260 -6.18 -39.08 3.19
C ILE A 260 -4.76 -38.65 3.57
N ALA A 261 -4.12 -39.37 4.51
CA ALA A 261 -2.72 -39.10 4.87
C ALA A 261 -1.79 -39.33 3.65
N TYR A 262 -1.99 -40.39 2.89
CA TYR A 262 -1.25 -40.65 1.63
C TYR A 262 -1.52 -39.55 0.58
N ALA A 263 -2.75 -39.06 0.49
CA ALA A 263 -3.08 -37.99 -0.44
C ALA A 263 -2.39 -36.66 -0.09
N LEU A 264 -2.24 -36.36 1.21
CA LEU A 264 -1.62 -35.15 1.69
C LEU A 264 -0.08 -35.18 1.64
N ASP A 265 0.54 -36.36 1.64
CA ASP A 265 2.01 -36.55 1.67
C ASP A 265 2.62 -36.30 0.29
N THR A 266 2.66 -35.03 -0.13
CA THR A 266 3.24 -34.61 -1.43
C THR A 266 3.44 -33.08 -1.44
N ASP A 267 4.48 -32.62 -2.14
CA ASP A 267 4.76 -31.21 -2.44
C ASP A 267 3.92 -30.67 -3.62
N ASP A 268 3.42 -31.57 -4.48
CA ASP A 268 2.64 -31.22 -5.67
C ASP A 268 1.14 -31.13 -5.37
N LYS A 269 0.58 -29.91 -5.55
CA LYS A 269 -0.85 -29.64 -5.37
C LYS A 269 -1.72 -30.49 -6.30
N ASN A 270 -1.32 -30.67 -7.57
CA ASN A 270 -2.14 -31.39 -8.52
C ASN A 270 -2.19 -32.92 -8.19
N VAL A 271 -1.06 -33.46 -7.74
CA VAL A 271 -0.99 -34.84 -7.26
C VAL A 271 -1.87 -35.03 -6.03
N ARG A 272 -1.84 -34.12 -5.11
CA ARG A 272 -2.69 -34.13 -3.91
C ARG A 272 -4.17 -34.11 -4.26
N GLU A 273 -4.61 -33.19 -5.11
CA GLU A 273 -6.01 -33.08 -5.53
C GLU A 273 -6.49 -34.34 -6.26
N ALA A 274 -5.66 -34.93 -7.11
CA ALA A 274 -5.97 -36.22 -7.78
C ALA A 274 -6.18 -37.33 -6.75
N ARG A 275 -5.25 -37.49 -5.79
CA ARG A 275 -5.34 -38.54 -4.74
C ARG A 275 -6.53 -38.31 -3.81
N LEU A 276 -6.87 -37.06 -3.47
CA LEU A 276 -8.08 -36.73 -2.69
C LEU A 276 -9.35 -37.11 -3.46
N THR A 277 -9.39 -36.82 -4.75
CA THR A 277 -10.51 -37.21 -5.62
C THR A 277 -10.70 -38.72 -5.67
N GLU A 278 -9.60 -39.47 -5.83
CA GLU A 278 -9.64 -40.96 -5.79
C GLU A 278 -10.16 -41.47 -4.44
N ALA A 279 -9.74 -40.88 -3.33
CA ALA A 279 -10.21 -41.25 -2.01
C ALA A 279 -11.72 -40.98 -1.83
N VAL A 280 -12.22 -39.84 -2.34
CA VAL A 280 -13.66 -39.50 -2.30
C VAL A 280 -14.49 -40.49 -3.12
N VAL A 281 -14.01 -40.90 -4.29
CA VAL A 281 -14.69 -41.91 -5.13
C VAL A 281 -14.80 -43.24 -4.36
N ASP A 282 -13.70 -43.71 -3.80
CA ASP A 282 -13.66 -44.92 -2.97
C ASP A 282 -14.57 -44.85 -1.73
N PHE A 283 -14.59 -43.68 -1.04
CA PHE A 283 -15.52 -43.47 0.06
C PHE A 283 -16.99 -43.52 -0.38
N LYS A 284 -17.32 -42.93 -1.54
CA LYS A 284 -18.66 -42.95 -2.10
C LYS A 284 -19.12 -44.34 -2.51
N GLU A 285 -18.23 -45.15 -3.06
CA GLU A 285 -18.53 -46.56 -3.40
C GLU A 285 -18.88 -47.37 -2.14
N LYS A 286 -18.18 -47.12 -1.03
CA LYS A 286 -18.38 -47.89 0.21
C LYS A 286 -19.53 -47.39 1.09
N PHE A 287 -19.70 -46.09 1.21
CA PHE A 287 -20.59 -45.46 2.18
C PHE A 287 -21.73 -44.64 1.55
N GLY A 288 -21.69 -44.41 0.22
CA GLY A 288 -22.67 -43.56 -0.44
C GLY A 288 -24.13 -44.03 -0.31
N GLU A 289 -24.39 -45.34 -0.23
CA GLU A 289 -25.74 -45.88 0.04
C GLU A 289 -26.14 -45.67 1.49
N LYS A 290 -25.21 -45.83 2.46
CA LYS A 290 -25.49 -45.65 3.90
C LYS A 290 -25.85 -44.19 4.25
N TYR A 291 -25.21 -43.21 3.58
CA TYR A 291 -25.37 -41.80 3.83
C TYR A 291 -25.98 -41.04 2.65
N ALA A 292 -26.82 -41.68 1.84
CA ALA A 292 -27.32 -41.11 0.57
C ALA A 292 -27.97 -39.72 0.74
N ASP A 293 -28.69 -39.48 1.81
CA ASP A 293 -29.38 -38.21 2.08
C ASP A 293 -28.44 -37.10 2.54
N ASP A 294 -27.32 -37.46 3.16
CA ASP A 294 -26.36 -36.51 3.76
C ASP A 294 -25.07 -36.35 2.92
N TRP A 295 -24.81 -37.28 1.97
CA TRP A 295 -23.53 -37.37 1.31
C TRP A 295 -23.01 -36.06 0.71
N ASP A 296 -23.81 -35.47 -0.16
CA ASP A 296 -23.39 -34.27 -0.92
C ASP A 296 -23.25 -33.01 -0.02
N VAL A 297 -23.85 -33.03 1.18
CA VAL A 297 -23.78 -31.93 2.15
C VAL A 297 -22.61 -32.12 3.13
N GLN A 298 -22.31 -33.37 3.51
CA GLN A 298 -21.41 -33.67 4.62
C GLN A 298 -19.99 -34.08 4.18
N ILE A 299 -19.82 -34.58 2.94
CA ILE A 299 -18.51 -35.12 2.51
C ILE A 299 -17.37 -34.12 2.61
N ASP A 300 -17.58 -32.87 2.17
CA ASP A 300 -16.54 -31.84 2.20
C ASP A 300 -16.18 -31.44 3.63
N VAL A 301 -17.18 -31.37 4.52
CA VAL A 301 -16.98 -31.10 5.95
C VAL A 301 -16.18 -32.22 6.63
N CYS A 302 -16.53 -33.48 6.34
CA CYS A 302 -15.81 -34.65 6.86
C CYS A 302 -14.36 -34.67 6.36
N LEU A 303 -14.13 -34.46 5.07
CA LEU A 303 -12.80 -34.37 4.48
C LEU A 303 -11.95 -33.27 5.11
N TYR A 304 -12.53 -32.08 5.28
CA TYR A 304 -11.85 -30.99 5.97
C TYR A 304 -11.41 -31.38 7.39
N LYS A 305 -12.28 -32.00 8.17
CA LYS A 305 -11.97 -32.45 9.53
C LYS A 305 -10.90 -33.54 9.55
N MET A 306 -10.96 -34.50 8.62
CA MET A 306 -9.93 -35.54 8.45
C MET A 306 -8.57 -34.95 8.10
N GLN A 307 -8.52 -34.04 7.13
CA GLN A 307 -7.28 -33.35 6.71
C GLN A 307 -6.73 -32.51 7.89
N LYS A 308 -7.56 -31.73 8.56
CA LYS A 308 -7.16 -30.92 9.73
C LYS A 308 -6.54 -31.78 10.82
N LYS A 309 -7.12 -32.95 11.11
CA LYS A 309 -6.62 -33.92 12.11
C LYS A 309 -5.23 -34.42 11.75
N ILE A 310 -4.99 -34.77 10.46
CA ILE A 310 -3.71 -35.29 9.99
C ILE A 310 -2.65 -34.18 9.99
N VAL A 311 -2.98 -33.02 9.41
CA VAL A 311 -2.05 -31.89 9.31
C VAL A 311 -1.66 -31.39 10.70
N LYS A 312 -2.62 -31.26 11.62
CA LYS A 312 -2.34 -30.89 13.02
C LYS A 312 -1.38 -31.86 13.68
N LYS A 313 -1.63 -33.17 13.55
CA LYS A 313 -0.76 -34.21 14.11
C LYS A 313 0.67 -34.10 13.55
N TRP A 314 0.79 -34.03 12.22
CA TRP A 314 2.10 -33.99 11.58
C TRP A 314 2.90 -32.75 11.96
N LEU A 315 2.27 -31.57 11.92
CA LEU A 315 2.95 -30.32 12.28
C LEU A 315 3.41 -30.31 13.75
N LEU A 316 2.60 -30.85 14.68
CA LEU A 316 3.01 -30.98 16.09
C LEU A 316 4.19 -31.94 16.26
N GLU A 317 4.22 -33.04 15.47
CA GLU A 317 5.33 -34.00 15.44
C GLU A 317 6.58 -33.44 14.72
N GLY A 318 6.46 -32.31 14.00
CA GLY A 318 7.54 -31.69 13.22
C GLY A 318 7.66 -32.22 11.80
N LYS A 319 6.65 -32.93 11.27
CA LYS A 319 6.56 -33.34 9.88
C LYS A 319 5.69 -32.34 9.10
N ARG A 320 6.20 -31.86 7.95
CA ARG A 320 5.45 -31.02 7.00
C ARG A 320 4.83 -31.90 5.91
N VAL A 321 3.76 -31.40 5.27
CA VAL A 321 3.05 -32.12 4.19
C VAL A 321 3.91 -32.37 2.95
N ASP A 322 4.94 -31.58 2.73
CA ASP A 322 5.91 -31.67 1.63
C ASP A 322 7.27 -32.27 2.07
N GLY A 323 7.33 -32.82 3.27
CA GLY A 323 8.51 -33.50 3.80
C GLY A 323 9.57 -32.58 4.40
N ARG A 324 9.40 -31.23 4.35
CA ARG A 324 10.32 -30.28 4.97
C ARG A 324 10.30 -30.40 6.51
N THR A 325 11.37 -29.95 7.13
CA THR A 325 11.40 -29.63 8.57
C THR A 325 10.70 -28.29 8.84
N PRO A 326 10.34 -27.97 10.09
CA PRO A 326 9.72 -26.68 10.44
C PRO A 326 10.53 -25.44 10.07
N ASP A 327 11.84 -25.55 9.96
CA ASP A 327 12.74 -24.41 9.66
C ASP A 327 13.00 -24.23 8.16
N GLU A 328 12.74 -25.24 7.33
CA GLU A 328 13.07 -25.23 5.91
C GLU A 328 12.11 -24.38 5.09
N ILE A 329 12.67 -23.64 4.13
CA ILE A 329 11.96 -22.91 3.09
C ILE A 329 11.79 -23.80 1.84
N ARG A 330 10.71 -23.66 1.10
CA ARG A 330 10.52 -24.31 -0.20
C ARG A 330 11.63 -23.92 -1.17
N PRO A 331 11.93 -24.74 -2.19
CA PRO A 331 12.88 -24.37 -3.25
C PRO A 331 12.55 -22.98 -3.83
N LEU A 332 13.56 -22.13 -3.95
CA LEU A 332 13.43 -20.75 -4.40
C LEU A 332 14.14 -20.55 -5.73
N ASP A 333 13.60 -19.66 -6.55
CA ASP A 333 14.25 -19.13 -7.75
C ASP A 333 13.87 -17.67 -7.98
N ALA A 334 14.76 -16.89 -8.62
CA ALA A 334 14.57 -15.48 -8.90
C ALA A 334 15.14 -15.13 -10.27
N GLU A 335 14.36 -14.44 -11.08
CA GLU A 335 14.75 -13.99 -12.41
C GLU A 335 14.41 -12.51 -12.60
N VAL A 336 15.23 -11.76 -13.36
CA VAL A 336 14.99 -10.39 -13.75
C VAL A 336 15.06 -10.22 -15.27
N GLY A 337 14.43 -9.16 -15.80
CA GLY A 337 14.43 -8.91 -17.24
C GLY A 337 13.60 -9.92 -18.03
N VAL A 338 12.57 -10.48 -17.41
CA VAL A 338 11.74 -11.56 -18.00
C VAL A 338 10.92 -11.07 -19.20
N LEU A 339 10.49 -9.79 -19.18
CA LEU A 339 9.65 -9.20 -20.22
C LEU A 339 10.43 -8.16 -21.03
N PRO A 340 10.37 -8.18 -22.38
CA PRO A 340 11.30 -7.43 -23.24
C PRO A 340 10.98 -5.94 -23.40
N ARG A 341 9.78 -5.45 -23.10
CA ARG A 341 9.39 -4.06 -23.39
C ARG A 341 8.94 -3.26 -22.19
N VAL A 342 8.88 -3.88 -21.02
CA VAL A 342 8.53 -3.21 -19.77
C VAL A 342 9.74 -2.45 -19.22
N HIS A 343 9.52 -1.62 -18.21
CA HIS A 343 10.63 -0.83 -17.66
C HIS A 343 11.50 -1.64 -16.69
N GLY A 344 10.92 -2.64 -16.03
CA GLY A 344 11.61 -3.66 -15.23
C GLY A 344 10.66 -4.79 -14.91
N SER A 345 11.17 -6.00 -14.76
CA SER A 345 10.39 -7.18 -14.41
C SER A 345 11.19 -8.15 -13.56
N GLY A 346 10.49 -8.79 -12.61
CA GLY A 346 11.04 -9.82 -11.75
C GLY A 346 10.06 -10.99 -11.61
N LEU A 347 10.53 -12.20 -11.80
CA LEU A 347 9.80 -13.43 -11.50
C LEU A 347 10.41 -14.04 -10.24
N PHE A 348 9.58 -14.23 -9.22
CA PHE A 348 9.98 -14.91 -7.99
C PHE A 348 9.19 -16.21 -7.83
N THR A 349 9.91 -17.31 -7.66
CA THR A 349 9.37 -18.65 -7.50
C THR A 349 9.66 -19.18 -6.09
N ARG A 350 8.65 -19.78 -5.47
CA ARG A 350 8.73 -20.42 -4.16
C ARG A 350 7.93 -21.72 -4.20
N GLY A 351 8.60 -22.87 -4.44
CA GLY A 351 7.92 -24.10 -4.78
C GLY A 351 6.97 -23.91 -5.95
N GLN A 352 5.71 -24.26 -5.78
CA GLN A 352 4.68 -24.04 -6.82
C GLN A 352 4.08 -22.62 -6.80
N THR A 353 4.49 -21.73 -5.92
CA THR A 353 4.04 -20.33 -5.94
C THR A 353 4.95 -19.48 -6.80
N GLN A 354 4.39 -18.77 -7.77
CA GLN A 354 5.12 -17.90 -8.69
C GLN A 354 4.41 -16.54 -8.81
N VAL A 355 5.20 -15.46 -8.74
CA VAL A 355 4.71 -14.08 -8.94
C VAL A 355 5.61 -13.36 -9.92
N LEU A 356 5.01 -12.88 -11.01
CA LEU A 356 5.63 -11.98 -11.97
C LEU A 356 5.30 -10.54 -11.61
N SER A 357 6.29 -9.76 -11.19
CA SER A 357 6.12 -8.35 -10.89
C SER A 357 6.69 -7.49 -12.01
N VAL A 358 5.98 -6.43 -12.36
CA VAL A 358 6.32 -5.52 -13.45
C VAL A 358 6.35 -4.09 -12.94
N CYS A 359 7.47 -3.40 -13.13
CA CYS A 359 7.65 -2.00 -12.80
C CYS A 359 7.44 -1.11 -14.02
N THR A 360 6.66 -0.05 -13.85
CA THR A 360 6.46 1.01 -14.84
C THR A 360 6.81 2.35 -14.23
N LEU A 361 7.61 3.13 -14.93
CA LEU A 361 8.04 4.47 -14.56
C LEU A 361 7.35 5.50 -15.45
N ASN A 362 6.94 6.63 -14.87
CA ASN A 362 6.38 7.73 -15.63
C ASN A 362 6.70 9.07 -14.95
N THR A 363 6.27 10.18 -15.55
CA THR A 363 6.38 11.51 -14.95
C THR A 363 5.55 11.61 -13.67
N LEU A 364 5.87 12.60 -12.83
CA LEU A 364 5.15 12.85 -11.58
C LEU A 364 3.65 13.15 -11.80
N SER A 365 3.28 13.72 -12.95
CA SER A 365 1.87 13.94 -13.32
C SER A 365 1.03 12.66 -13.44
N ALA A 366 1.69 11.49 -13.58
CA ALA A 366 1.04 10.18 -13.55
C ALA A 366 0.83 9.61 -12.14
N ALA A 367 1.22 10.34 -11.09
CA ALA A 367 0.92 9.95 -9.71
C ALA A 367 -0.59 9.83 -9.47
N GLN A 368 -0.99 8.88 -8.65
CA GLN A 368 -2.40 8.66 -8.34
C GLN A 368 -2.95 9.82 -7.51
N LYS A 369 -3.98 10.48 -8.00
CA LYS A 369 -4.72 11.50 -7.24
C LYS A 369 -5.80 10.82 -6.39
N LEU A 370 -5.88 11.19 -5.12
CA LEU A 370 -6.80 10.63 -4.15
C LEU A 370 -7.83 11.68 -3.71
N ASP A 371 -9.12 11.35 -3.83
CA ASP A 371 -10.23 12.16 -3.34
C ASP A 371 -10.97 11.38 -2.25
N THR A 372 -10.38 11.35 -1.07
CA THR A 372 -10.85 10.58 0.09
C THR A 372 -10.99 11.50 1.30
N ILE A 373 -11.47 10.96 2.43
CA ILE A 373 -11.55 11.68 3.70
C ILE A 373 -10.19 11.79 4.42
N TYR A 374 -9.14 11.12 3.90
CA TYR A 374 -7.81 11.12 4.51
C TYR A 374 -6.96 12.28 4.00
N ASP A 375 -5.86 12.53 4.68
CA ASP A 375 -4.90 13.61 4.38
C ASP A 375 -4.06 13.36 3.13
N GLU A 376 -3.82 12.09 2.76
CA GLU A 376 -3.11 11.72 1.55
C GLU A 376 -3.91 12.12 0.31
N THR A 377 -3.39 13.06 -0.48
CA THR A 377 -4.04 13.56 -1.71
C THR A 377 -3.40 13.03 -2.99
N GLU A 378 -2.18 12.49 -2.89
CA GLU A 378 -1.42 11.99 -4.02
C GLU A 378 -0.50 10.83 -3.60
N ARG A 379 -0.40 9.82 -4.46
CA ARG A 379 0.46 8.67 -4.26
C ARG A 379 1.38 8.47 -5.45
N ARG A 380 2.67 8.66 -5.24
CA ARG A 380 3.72 8.52 -6.27
C ARG A 380 4.15 7.06 -6.47
N TYR A 381 4.29 6.30 -5.39
CA TYR A 381 4.54 4.86 -5.44
C TYR A 381 3.22 4.10 -5.31
N ILE A 382 2.91 3.30 -6.33
CA ILE A 382 1.64 2.57 -6.44
C ILE A 382 1.96 1.10 -6.59
N HIS A 383 1.38 0.26 -5.74
CA HIS A 383 1.53 -1.19 -5.85
C HIS A 383 0.17 -1.86 -6.05
N HIS A 384 0.01 -2.59 -7.15
CA HIS A 384 -1.16 -3.41 -7.42
C HIS A 384 -0.82 -4.90 -7.42
N TYR A 385 -1.78 -5.70 -7.00
CA TYR A 385 -1.64 -7.15 -6.89
C TYR A 385 -2.86 -7.81 -7.53
N ASN A 386 -2.62 -8.75 -8.45
CA ASN A 386 -3.64 -9.49 -9.16
C ASN A 386 -3.47 -11.00 -8.91
N MET A 387 -4.57 -11.66 -8.49
CA MET A 387 -4.60 -13.10 -8.25
C MET A 387 -5.79 -13.73 -9.01
N PRO A 388 -5.62 -13.96 -10.32
CA PRO A 388 -6.67 -14.56 -11.14
C PRO A 388 -6.96 -16.00 -10.71
N GLN A 389 -8.20 -16.45 -10.87
CA GLN A 389 -8.66 -17.75 -10.39
C GLN A 389 -7.87 -18.93 -11.01
N TRP A 390 -7.41 -18.80 -12.26
CA TRP A 390 -6.58 -19.81 -12.89
C TRP A 390 -5.23 -20.01 -12.20
N SER A 391 -4.73 -19.04 -11.43
CA SER A 391 -3.48 -19.18 -10.66
C SER A 391 -3.60 -20.19 -9.51
N THR A 392 -4.82 -20.46 -9.03
CA THR A 392 -5.14 -21.50 -8.05
C THR A 392 -5.63 -22.80 -8.71
N GLY A 393 -5.77 -22.82 -10.04
CA GLY A 393 -6.33 -23.95 -10.79
C GLY A 393 -7.87 -23.93 -10.90
N GLU A 394 -8.53 -22.83 -10.50
CA GLU A 394 -9.99 -22.72 -10.54
C GLU A 394 -10.48 -22.24 -11.92
N ALA A 395 -11.44 -22.94 -12.51
CA ALA A 395 -12.10 -22.57 -13.76
C ALA A 395 -13.21 -21.53 -13.53
N ARG A 396 -12.84 -20.35 -13.04
CA ARG A 396 -13.77 -19.29 -12.70
C ARG A 396 -13.29 -17.94 -13.25
N ALA A 397 -14.20 -17.13 -13.78
CA ALA A 397 -13.88 -15.79 -14.27
C ALA A 397 -13.73 -14.78 -13.12
N SER A 398 -12.66 -13.99 -13.15
CA SER A 398 -12.51 -12.80 -12.29
C SER A 398 -13.39 -11.69 -12.81
N ARG A 399 -14.20 -11.05 -11.93
CA ARG A 399 -15.12 -9.97 -12.30
C ARG A 399 -14.69 -8.59 -11.83
N SER A 400 -13.96 -8.51 -10.72
CA SER A 400 -13.47 -7.26 -10.12
C SER A 400 -12.35 -7.56 -9.13
N THR A 401 -11.57 -6.54 -8.79
CA THR A 401 -10.57 -6.64 -7.72
C THR A 401 -11.23 -6.99 -6.40
N SER A 402 -10.74 -8.03 -5.74
CA SER A 402 -11.25 -8.51 -4.46
C SER A 402 -10.64 -7.71 -3.29
N ARG A 403 -11.33 -7.73 -2.11
CA ARG A 403 -10.78 -7.19 -0.86
C ARG A 403 -9.43 -7.83 -0.49
N ARG A 404 -9.20 -9.09 -0.88
CA ARG A 404 -7.94 -9.81 -0.66
C ARG A 404 -6.82 -9.22 -1.51
N GLU A 405 -7.09 -8.96 -2.79
CA GLU A 405 -6.10 -8.35 -3.70
C GLU A 405 -5.69 -6.95 -3.25
N ILE A 406 -6.65 -6.13 -2.81
CA ILE A 406 -6.36 -4.80 -2.21
C ILE A 406 -5.46 -4.97 -0.97
N GLY A 407 -5.78 -5.90 -0.07
CA GLY A 407 -5.00 -6.13 1.15
C GLY A 407 -3.57 -6.62 0.88
N HIS A 408 -3.39 -7.54 -0.09
CA HIS A 408 -2.07 -8.05 -0.46
C HIS A 408 -1.22 -6.99 -1.17
N GLY A 409 -1.85 -6.18 -2.05
CA GLY A 409 -1.19 -5.05 -2.70
C GLY A 409 -0.71 -4.00 -1.70
N ALA A 410 -1.56 -3.63 -0.74
CA ALA A 410 -1.22 -2.69 0.32
C ALA A 410 -0.10 -3.19 1.24
N LEU A 411 -0.06 -4.49 1.55
CA LEU A 411 1.05 -5.06 2.33
C LEU A 411 2.38 -4.95 1.58
N ALA A 412 2.38 -5.25 0.28
CA ALA A 412 3.59 -5.13 -0.53
C ALA A 412 4.01 -3.65 -0.72
N GLU A 413 3.05 -2.72 -0.85
CA GLU A 413 3.30 -1.29 -0.89
C GLU A 413 3.99 -0.81 0.40
N LYS A 414 3.41 -1.12 1.57
CA LYS A 414 3.97 -0.80 2.89
C LYS A 414 5.37 -1.38 3.09
N ALA A 415 5.59 -2.62 2.64
CA ALA A 415 6.87 -3.31 2.77
C ALA A 415 8.00 -2.63 1.97
N LEU A 416 7.68 -2.06 0.81
CA LEU A 416 8.65 -1.48 -0.11
C LEU A 416 8.82 0.04 0.04
N LEU A 417 7.78 0.75 0.52
CA LEU A 417 7.80 2.20 0.66
C LEU A 417 9.05 2.75 1.39
N PRO A 418 9.54 2.13 2.48
CA PRO A 418 10.72 2.61 3.20
C PRO A 418 12.03 2.57 2.40
N VAL A 419 12.08 1.82 1.31
CA VAL A 419 13.28 1.70 0.47
C VAL A 419 13.14 2.42 -0.88
N ILE A 420 11.97 2.98 -1.18
CA ILE A 420 11.75 3.80 -2.37
C ILE A 420 12.51 5.13 -2.23
N PRO A 421 13.30 5.56 -3.25
CA PRO A 421 14.03 6.83 -3.20
C PRO A 421 13.07 8.02 -3.12
N SER A 422 13.54 9.14 -2.57
CA SER A 422 12.80 10.40 -2.54
C SER A 422 12.51 10.95 -3.96
N VAL A 423 11.62 11.91 -4.07
CA VAL A 423 11.34 12.61 -5.34
C VAL A 423 12.59 13.31 -5.87
N ASP A 424 13.38 13.92 -4.97
CA ASP A 424 14.59 14.63 -5.34
C ASP A 424 15.68 13.72 -5.91
N GLU A 425 15.76 12.48 -5.41
CA GLU A 425 16.72 11.47 -5.88
C GLU A 425 16.26 10.77 -7.16
N PHE A 426 14.95 10.53 -7.28
CA PHE A 426 14.37 9.79 -8.40
C PHE A 426 12.98 10.33 -8.75
N PRO A 427 12.88 11.35 -9.63
CA PRO A 427 11.66 12.12 -9.89
C PRO A 427 10.66 11.41 -10.82
N TYR A 428 10.33 10.15 -10.52
CA TYR A 428 9.35 9.36 -11.26
C TYR A 428 8.15 8.99 -10.40
N ALA A 429 6.97 8.95 -10.99
CA ALA A 429 5.88 8.13 -10.51
C ALA A 429 6.21 6.65 -10.82
N ILE A 430 6.08 5.80 -9.82
CA ILE A 430 6.47 4.39 -9.88
C ILE A 430 5.24 3.53 -9.67
N ARG A 431 4.90 2.69 -10.63
CA ARG A 431 3.84 1.70 -10.47
C ARG A 431 4.40 0.30 -10.60
N VAL A 432 4.19 -0.54 -9.59
CA VAL A 432 4.49 -1.97 -9.63
C VAL A 432 3.19 -2.75 -9.67
N VAL A 433 3.12 -3.76 -10.53
CA VAL A 433 2.00 -4.71 -10.59
C VAL A 433 2.55 -6.10 -10.40
N SER A 434 2.04 -6.81 -9.40
CA SER A 434 2.37 -8.21 -9.14
C SER A 434 1.26 -9.11 -9.67
N GLU A 435 1.58 -9.91 -10.68
CA GLU A 435 0.70 -10.92 -11.27
C GLU A 435 1.01 -12.29 -10.66
N VAL A 436 0.07 -12.86 -9.91
CA VAL A 436 0.20 -14.22 -9.40
C VAL A 436 -0.04 -15.18 -10.55
N VAL A 437 1.01 -15.85 -11.01
CA VAL A 437 0.91 -16.82 -12.13
C VAL A 437 0.73 -18.27 -11.65
N SER A 438 1.07 -18.54 -10.39
CA SER A 438 0.77 -19.83 -9.73
C SER A 438 0.70 -19.61 -8.21
N SER A 439 -0.23 -20.29 -7.52
CA SER A 439 -0.47 -20.09 -6.08
C SER A 439 -0.58 -21.43 -5.33
N ASN A 440 0.34 -21.61 -4.38
CA ASN A 440 0.30 -22.67 -3.36
C ASN A 440 0.75 -22.14 -2.00
N GLY A 441 0.13 -21.03 -1.55
CA GLY A 441 0.42 -20.35 -0.27
C GLY A 441 1.54 -19.29 -0.35
N SER A 442 1.49 -18.31 0.55
CA SER A 442 2.46 -17.20 0.73
C SER A 442 2.68 -16.32 -0.53
N THR A 443 1.65 -16.10 -1.33
CA THR A 443 1.74 -15.32 -2.58
C THR A 443 2.05 -13.85 -2.35
N SER A 444 1.52 -13.23 -1.29
CA SER A 444 1.81 -11.82 -0.95
C SER A 444 3.29 -11.62 -0.62
N GLN A 445 3.93 -12.59 0.03
CA GLN A 445 5.34 -12.52 0.36
C GLN A 445 6.22 -12.73 -0.89
N ALA A 446 5.80 -13.61 -1.80
CA ALA A 446 6.44 -13.75 -3.11
C ALA A 446 6.30 -12.47 -3.97
N SER A 447 5.17 -11.74 -3.85
CA SER A 447 4.99 -10.46 -4.55
C SER A 447 5.96 -9.38 -4.06
N ILE A 448 6.28 -9.33 -2.77
CA ILE A 448 7.28 -8.41 -2.21
C ILE A 448 8.67 -8.69 -2.82
N CYS A 449 9.07 -9.97 -2.85
CA CYS A 449 10.34 -10.38 -3.46
C CYS A 449 10.39 -10.06 -4.95
N GLY A 450 9.35 -10.45 -5.72
CA GLY A 450 9.25 -10.15 -7.15
C GLY A 450 9.24 -8.66 -7.47
N SER A 451 8.58 -7.85 -6.63
CA SER A 451 8.53 -6.39 -6.78
C SER A 451 9.86 -5.72 -6.49
N THR A 452 10.60 -6.20 -5.48
CA THR A 452 11.99 -5.78 -5.25
C THR A 452 12.85 -6.01 -6.48
N LEU A 453 12.78 -7.21 -7.07
CA LEU A 453 13.51 -7.56 -8.29
C LEU A 453 13.12 -6.67 -9.47
N ALA A 454 11.82 -6.42 -9.67
CA ALA A 454 11.31 -5.57 -10.73
C ALA A 454 11.75 -4.10 -10.60
N LEU A 455 11.77 -3.56 -9.38
CA LEU A 455 12.26 -2.22 -9.08
C LEU A 455 13.75 -2.09 -9.40
N MET A 456 14.55 -3.06 -8.96
CA MET A 456 16.00 -3.09 -9.21
C MET A 456 16.29 -3.27 -10.70
N ASP A 457 15.56 -4.10 -11.41
CA ASP A 457 15.68 -4.29 -12.86
C ASP A 457 15.27 -3.02 -13.65
N ALA A 458 14.31 -2.25 -13.14
CA ALA A 458 13.89 -0.97 -13.72
C ALA A 458 14.93 0.17 -13.53
N GLY A 459 15.96 -0.05 -12.73
CA GLY A 459 16.94 0.98 -12.38
C GLY A 459 16.45 1.97 -11.31
N VAL A 460 15.41 1.60 -10.53
CA VAL A 460 15.00 2.40 -9.37
C VAL A 460 16.04 2.23 -8.27
N PRO A 461 16.70 3.30 -7.81
CA PRO A 461 17.76 3.20 -6.82
C PRO A 461 17.21 3.00 -5.40
N ILE A 462 16.53 1.85 -5.19
CA ILE A 462 16.03 1.50 -3.86
C ILE A 462 17.17 1.40 -2.86
N LYS A 463 16.90 1.79 -1.62
CA LYS A 463 17.90 1.82 -0.54
C LYS A 463 18.54 0.44 -0.28
N ARG A 464 17.73 -0.60 -0.27
CA ARG A 464 18.13 -2.02 -0.09
C ARG A 464 17.05 -2.94 -0.64
N PRO A 465 17.39 -4.20 -1.01
CA PRO A 465 16.39 -5.19 -1.37
C PRO A 465 15.55 -5.60 -0.15
N VAL A 466 14.26 -5.86 -0.38
CA VAL A 466 13.30 -6.33 0.62
C VAL A 466 12.85 -7.73 0.28
N ALA A 467 12.88 -8.64 1.24
CA ALA A 467 12.29 -9.96 1.10
C ALA A 467 11.12 -10.15 2.07
N GLY A 468 10.12 -10.91 1.64
CA GLY A 468 8.97 -11.30 2.42
C GLY A 468 8.94 -12.80 2.71
N ILE A 469 8.49 -13.17 3.92
CA ILE A 469 8.33 -14.56 4.36
C ILE A 469 7.11 -14.68 5.28
N SER A 470 6.53 -15.87 5.36
CA SER A 470 5.47 -16.20 6.31
C SER A 470 5.90 -17.28 7.31
N CYS A 471 5.33 -17.20 8.51
CA CYS A 471 5.46 -18.19 9.57
C CYS A 471 4.08 -18.66 10.00
N GLY A 472 3.88 -19.98 10.06
CA GLY A 472 2.67 -20.62 10.53
C GLY A 472 2.73 -21.04 11.98
N LEU A 473 1.59 -21.40 12.54
CA LEU A 473 1.44 -21.93 13.88
C LEU A 473 0.46 -23.10 13.87
N ILE A 474 0.78 -24.09 14.66
CA ILE A 474 -0.15 -25.11 15.11
C ILE A 474 -0.06 -25.27 16.62
N SER A 475 -1.19 -25.42 17.29
CA SER A 475 -1.22 -25.59 18.73
C SER A 475 -2.17 -26.70 19.17
N ASP A 476 -1.97 -27.20 20.36
CA ASP A 476 -2.88 -28.12 21.02
C ASP A 476 -3.28 -27.56 22.39
N LYS A 477 -4.54 -27.17 22.50
CA LYS A 477 -5.08 -26.54 23.71
C LYS A 477 -5.12 -27.48 24.92
N GLU A 478 -5.22 -28.81 24.68
CA GLU A 478 -5.31 -29.80 25.76
C GLU A 478 -3.93 -30.01 26.43
N THR A 479 -2.88 -30.08 25.63
CA THR A 479 -1.51 -30.27 26.11
C THR A 479 -0.75 -28.99 26.37
N GLY A 480 -1.23 -27.85 25.86
CA GLY A 480 -0.54 -26.57 25.87
C GLY A 480 0.69 -26.52 24.94
N THR A 481 0.88 -27.54 24.09
CA THR A 481 1.99 -27.57 23.15
C THR A 481 1.70 -26.74 21.91
N TRP A 482 2.71 -26.10 21.39
CA TRP A 482 2.62 -25.35 20.13
C TRP A 482 3.91 -25.50 19.32
N ARG A 483 3.80 -25.26 18.02
CA ARG A 483 4.94 -25.22 17.11
C ARG A 483 4.72 -24.22 15.99
N THR A 484 5.70 -23.38 15.76
CA THR A 484 5.76 -22.50 14.59
C THR A 484 6.54 -23.18 13.47
N PHE A 485 6.30 -22.78 12.23
CA PHE A 485 6.98 -23.32 11.06
C PHE A 485 7.12 -22.26 9.96
N THR A 486 8.27 -22.25 9.30
CA THR A 486 8.65 -21.25 8.30
C THR A 486 8.07 -21.57 6.92
N ASP A 487 7.68 -20.54 6.14
CA ASP A 487 7.22 -20.66 4.76
C ASP A 487 6.00 -21.56 4.59
N ILE A 488 4.84 -21.00 4.91
CA ILE A 488 3.55 -21.68 4.85
C ILE A 488 3.19 -22.05 3.41
N GLN A 489 2.82 -23.31 3.15
CA GLN A 489 2.20 -23.70 1.89
C GLN A 489 0.67 -23.82 2.00
N GLY A 490 -0.03 -23.96 0.85
CA GLY A 490 -1.49 -23.87 0.78
C GLY A 490 -2.26 -24.72 1.77
N VAL A 491 -1.93 -26.02 1.95
CA VAL A 491 -2.62 -26.91 2.91
C VAL A 491 -2.35 -26.48 4.36
N GLU A 492 -1.13 -26.04 4.63
CA GLU A 492 -0.74 -25.56 5.95
C GLU A 492 -1.38 -24.20 6.28
N ASP A 493 -1.55 -23.31 5.29
CA ASP A 493 -2.36 -22.11 5.44
C ASP A 493 -3.82 -22.47 5.75
N PHE A 494 -4.39 -23.45 5.04
CA PHE A 494 -5.78 -23.82 5.19
C PHE A 494 -6.11 -24.44 6.57
N HIS A 495 -5.25 -25.30 7.09
CA HIS A 495 -5.45 -26.04 8.34
C HIS A 495 -4.66 -25.52 9.55
N GLY A 496 -3.70 -24.60 9.33
CA GLY A 496 -2.93 -23.93 10.36
C GLY A 496 -3.76 -22.86 11.08
N GLU A 497 -3.18 -22.31 12.14
CA GLU A 497 -3.85 -21.38 13.06
C GLU A 497 -3.38 -19.93 12.89
N MET A 498 -2.23 -19.71 12.22
CA MET A 498 -1.61 -18.40 12.04
C MET A 498 -0.98 -18.28 10.66
N ASP A 499 -1.13 -17.10 10.06
CA ASP A 499 -0.34 -16.64 8.92
C ASP A 499 0.35 -15.33 9.32
N PHE A 500 1.60 -15.47 9.83
CA PHE A 500 2.43 -14.37 10.32
C PHE A 500 3.40 -13.94 9.21
N LYS A 501 3.15 -12.81 8.59
CA LYS A 501 3.88 -12.29 7.44
C LYS A 501 4.84 -11.20 7.87
N VAL A 502 6.11 -11.33 7.52
CA VAL A 502 7.14 -10.34 7.79
C VAL A 502 7.88 -10.00 6.50
N ALA A 503 8.05 -8.72 6.24
CA ALA A 503 8.92 -8.21 5.20
C ALA A 503 10.01 -7.32 5.79
N GLY A 504 11.15 -7.27 5.14
CA GLY A 504 12.25 -6.41 5.56
C GLY A 504 13.52 -6.58 4.73
N THR A 505 14.48 -5.76 5.05
CA THR A 505 15.83 -5.74 4.47
C THR A 505 16.80 -6.58 5.30
N THR A 506 18.08 -6.52 4.99
CA THR A 506 19.15 -7.07 5.85
C THR A 506 19.27 -6.33 7.19
N GLU A 507 18.83 -5.07 7.26
CA GLU A 507 18.97 -4.22 8.44
C GLU A 507 17.81 -4.33 9.44
N GLY A 508 16.56 -4.52 8.95
CA GLY A 508 15.40 -4.57 9.82
C GLY A 508 14.09 -4.85 9.07
N VAL A 509 13.02 -4.83 9.83
CA VAL A 509 11.65 -5.05 9.36
C VAL A 509 11.09 -3.80 8.69
N THR A 510 10.34 -3.98 7.61
CA THR A 510 9.61 -2.90 6.92
C THR A 510 8.10 -3.05 7.03
N ALA A 511 7.58 -4.29 7.13
CA ALA A 511 6.16 -4.52 7.34
C ALA A 511 5.89 -5.85 8.05
N ILE A 512 4.84 -5.88 8.87
CA ILE A 512 4.26 -7.10 9.44
C ILE A 512 2.76 -7.11 9.19
N GLN A 513 2.22 -8.29 8.90
CA GLN A 513 0.80 -8.56 8.94
C GLN A 513 0.55 -9.95 9.51
N MET A 514 -0.33 -10.06 10.51
CA MET A 514 -0.69 -11.32 11.14
C MET A 514 -2.19 -11.58 10.99
N ASP A 515 -2.53 -12.73 10.45
CA ASP A 515 -3.89 -13.26 10.36
C ASP A 515 -3.99 -14.53 11.22
N LEU A 516 -5.04 -14.64 12.04
CA LEU A 516 -5.27 -15.76 12.95
C LEU A 516 -6.58 -16.49 12.66
N LYS A 517 -6.59 -17.78 13.02
CA LYS A 517 -7.78 -18.65 13.05
C LYS A 517 -8.03 -19.23 14.44
N ASN A 518 -7.25 -18.81 15.44
CA ASN A 518 -7.40 -19.17 16.84
C ASN A 518 -7.72 -17.93 17.69
N ASP A 519 -7.79 -18.09 19.01
CA ASP A 519 -8.17 -17.07 19.98
C ASP A 519 -7.03 -16.10 20.37
N GLY A 520 -5.89 -16.15 19.71
CA GLY A 520 -4.77 -15.21 19.89
C GLY A 520 -3.45 -15.86 20.27
N LEU A 521 -2.40 -15.05 20.30
CA LEU A 521 -1.01 -15.44 20.54
C LEU A 521 -0.47 -14.89 21.86
N THR A 522 0.43 -15.65 22.49
CA THR A 522 1.28 -15.17 23.57
C THR A 522 2.50 -14.42 23.02
N MET A 523 3.14 -13.61 23.87
CA MET A 523 4.37 -12.89 23.50
C MET A 523 5.51 -13.83 23.12
N GLU A 524 5.56 -15.04 23.71
CA GLU A 524 6.55 -16.06 23.38
C GLU A 524 6.42 -16.57 21.94
N ILE A 525 5.19 -16.86 21.50
CA ILE A 525 4.93 -17.31 20.13
C ILE A 525 5.27 -16.20 19.11
N ILE A 526 4.94 -14.96 19.43
CA ILE A 526 5.24 -13.80 18.58
C ILE A 526 6.76 -13.63 18.44
N ALA A 527 7.50 -13.72 19.53
CA ALA A 527 8.97 -13.63 19.52
C ALA A 527 9.62 -14.74 18.69
N ASP A 528 9.15 -15.99 18.83
CA ASP A 528 9.64 -17.11 18.03
C ASP A 528 9.34 -16.93 16.54
N ALA A 529 8.12 -16.49 16.19
CA ALA A 529 7.73 -16.22 14.81
C ALA A 529 8.57 -15.11 14.17
N LEU A 530 8.85 -14.03 14.91
CA LEU A 530 9.71 -12.93 14.44
C LEU A 530 11.14 -13.41 14.17
N GLU A 531 11.72 -14.19 15.08
CA GLU A 531 13.09 -14.70 14.92
C GLU A 531 13.21 -15.69 13.75
N ARG A 532 12.20 -16.56 13.55
CA ARG A 532 12.13 -17.45 12.39
C ARG A 532 12.05 -16.66 11.08
N CYS A 533 11.17 -15.67 11.03
CA CYS A 533 11.04 -14.79 9.87
C CYS A 533 12.32 -14.00 9.60
N ARG A 534 13.04 -13.55 10.64
CA ARG A 534 14.32 -12.86 10.50
C ARG A 534 15.36 -13.76 9.82
N LYS A 535 15.53 -14.99 10.29
CA LYS A 535 16.48 -15.96 9.72
C LYS A 535 16.16 -16.26 8.26
N ALA A 536 14.90 -16.60 7.97
CA ALA A 536 14.44 -16.93 6.63
C ALA A 536 14.54 -15.74 5.66
N ARG A 537 14.21 -14.52 6.12
CA ARG A 537 14.36 -13.29 5.33
C ARG A 537 15.81 -13.08 4.90
N LEU A 538 16.75 -13.22 5.82
CA LEU A 538 18.18 -13.08 5.54
C LEU A 538 18.68 -14.16 4.57
N GLU A 539 18.21 -15.39 4.69
CA GLU A 539 18.52 -16.47 3.76
C GLU A 539 18.03 -16.16 2.34
N ILE A 540 16.75 -15.77 2.18
CA ILE A 540 16.18 -15.38 0.88
C ILE A 540 16.97 -14.23 0.23
N LEU A 541 17.31 -13.20 1.01
CA LEU A 541 18.07 -12.07 0.51
C LEU A 541 19.46 -12.49 0.05
N ASN A 542 20.23 -13.18 0.91
CA ASN A 542 21.63 -13.46 0.68
C ASN A 542 21.87 -14.58 -0.34
N GLU A 543 21.04 -15.61 -0.34
CA GLU A 543 21.27 -16.80 -1.16
C GLU A 543 20.56 -16.76 -2.51
N ILE A 544 19.47 -15.95 -2.66
CA ILE A 544 18.63 -15.95 -3.85
C ILE A 544 18.56 -14.58 -4.51
N MET A 545 18.11 -13.54 -3.80
CA MET A 545 17.79 -12.26 -4.43
C MET A 545 19.05 -11.45 -4.77
N ILE A 546 20.00 -11.32 -3.84
CA ILE A 546 21.25 -10.59 -4.07
C ILE A 546 22.12 -11.28 -5.15
N PRO A 547 22.26 -12.61 -5.19
CA PRO A 547 22.91 -13.28 -6.30
C PRO A 547 22.24 -13.09 -7.67
N CYS A 548 20.91 -12.96 -7.72
CA CYS A 548 20.15 -12.68 -8.94
C CYS A 548 20.42 -11.25 -9.44
N ILE A 549 20.32 -10.25 -8.56
CA ILE A 549 20.61 -8.87 -8.86
C ILE A 549 21.14 -8.16 -7.59
N ALA A 550 22.45 -7.89 -7.58
CA ALA A 550 23.15 -7.37 -6.41
C ALA A 550 22.88 -5.88 -6.12
N LYS A 551 22.57 -5.11 -7.17
CA LYS A 551 22.26 -3.67 -7.10
C LYS A 551 21.27 -3.30 -8.20
N PRO A 552 20.52 -2.21 -8.03
CA PRO A 552 19.69 -1.68 -9.11
C PRO A 552 20.54 -1.44 -10.40
N ARG A 553 19.91 -1.56 -11.58
CA ARG A 553 20.55 -1.20 -12.84
C ARG A 553 21.03 0.25 -12.77
N ASP A 554 22.18 0.53 -13.38
CA ASP A 554 22.77 1.88 -13.39
C ASP A 554 21.95 2.90 -14.21
N HIS A 555 21.03 2.41 -15.07
CA HIS A 555 20.16 3.22 -15.91
C HIS A 555 18.75 2.65 -15.95
N VAL A 556 17.76 3.52 -16.07
CA VAL A 556 16.38 3.11 -16.37
C VAL A 556 16.32 2.47 -17.76
N SER A 557 15.28 1.62 -17.97
CA SER A 557 15.03 0.99 -19.28
C SER A 557 15.03 2.00 -20.43
N GLU A 558 15.45 1.58 -21.62
CA GLU A 558 15.34 2.39 -22.83
C GLU A 558 13.89 2.79 -23.18
N PHE A 559 12.92 1.99 -22.72
CA PHE A 559 11.49 2.26 -22.90
C PHE A 559 10.89 3.17 -21.82
N ALA A 560 11.60 3.40 -20.70
CA ALA A 560 11.19 4.34 -19.68
C ALA A 560 11.41 5.79 -20.13
N PRO A 561 10.55 6.74 -19.78
CA PRO A 561 10.78 8.15 -20.08
C PRO A 561 12.09 8.61 -19.41
N LYS A 562 12.93 9.28 -20.18
CA LYS A 562 14.13 9.93 -19.65
C LYS A 562 13.72 11.24 -19.01
N MET A 563 14.22 11.49 -17.82
CA MET A 563 13.91 12.70 -17.05
C MET A 563 15.10 13.64 -17.05
N LEU A 564 14.81 14.91 -17.29
CA LEU A 564 15.75 16.01 -17.14
C LEU A 564 15.13 17.01 -16.17
N THR A 565 15.80 17.30 -15.08
CA THR A 565 15.35 18.30 -14.11
C THR A 565 16.16 19.57 -14.28
N MET A 566 15.49 20.72 -14.30
CA MET A 566 16.10 22.03 -14.30
C MET A 566 15.38 22.95 -13.33
N LYS A 567 16.01 24.06 -12.93
CA LYS A 567 15.40 25.04 -12.04
C LYS A 567 15.39 26.42 -12.70
N ILE A 568 14.28 27.10 -12.60
CA ILE A 568 14.10 28.48 -13.04
C ILE A 568 13.71 29.38 -11.85
N ASP A 569 13.85 30.70 -12.04
CA ASP A 569 13.32 31.64 -11.07
C ASP A 569 11.80 31.57 -11.01
N VAL A 570 11.23 31.60 -9.79
CA VAL A 570 9.77 31.50 -9.55
C VAL A 570 9.00 32.57 -10.33
N ASP A 571 9.56 33.76 -10.50
CA ASP A 571 8.95 34.84 -11.27
C ASP A 571 8.81 34.51 -12.76
N LYS A 572 9.60 33.54 -13.28
CA LYS A 572 9.59 33.08 -14.67
C LYS A 572 8.55 32.00 -14.96
N ILE A 573 8.00 31.36 -13.94
CA ILE A 573 6.99 30.29 -14.08
C ILE A 573 5.85 30.75 -15.00
N ARG A 574 5.35 31.98 -14.78
CA ARG A 574 4.25 32.54 -15.57
C ARG A 574 4.61 32.74 -17.05
N GLU A 575 5.87 33.05 -17.38
CA GLU A 575 6.35 33.17 -18.77
C GLU A 575 6.39 31.81 -19.46
N VAL A 576 6.88 30.79 -18.76
CA VAL A 576 6.98 29.41 -19.27
C VAL A 576 5.60 28.74 -19.43
N ILE A 577 4.68 28.98 -18.50
CA ILE A 577 3.31 28.49 -18.62
C ILE A 577 2.56 29.24 -19.75
N GLY A 578 2.73 30.56 -19.82
CA GLY A 578 2.02 31.43 -20.75
C GLY A 578 0.53 31.63 -20.40
N LYS A 579 -0.13 32.54 -21.10
CA LYS A 579 -1.55 32.85 -20.86
C LYS A 579 -2.43 31.62 -21.14
N GLY A 580 -3.12 31.12 -20.10
CA GLY A 580 -3.96 29.93 -20.20
C GLY A 580 -3.22 28.65 -20.59
N GLY A 581 -1.93 28.56 -20.30
CA GLY A 581 -1.11 27.38 -20.60
C GLY A 581 -0.57 27.33 -22.05
N SER A 582 -0.73 28.39 -22.84
CA SER A 582 -0.43 28.38 -24.27
C SER A 582 1.07 28.14 -24.58
N MET A 583 1.98 28.64 -23.74
CA MET A 583 3.41 28.49 -23.97
C MET A 583 3.88 27.09 -23.63
N ILE A 584 3.49 26.54 -22.49
CA ILE A 584 3.85 25.17 -22.11
C ILE A 584 3.28 24.15 -23.12
N GLN A 585 2.04 24.37 -23.63
CA GLN A 585 1.47 23.53 -24.68
C GLN A 585 2.29 23.61 -25.98
N LYS A 586 2.80 24.79 -26.31
CA LYS A 586 3.69 24.96 -27.46
C LYS A 586 5.03 24.22 -27.28
N ILE A 587 5.63 24.33 -26.10
CA ILE A 587 6.89 23.61 -25.78
C ILE A 587 6.65 22.09 -25.93
N VAL A 588 5.57 21.56 -25.35
CA VAL A 588 5.23 20.13 -25.44
C VAL A 588 5.00 19.70 -26.89
N ALA A 589 4.27 20.50 -27.68
CA ALA A 589 3.95 20.16 -29.06
C ALA A 589 5.17 20.20 -29.99
N GLU A 590 6.08 21.16 -29.80
CA GLU A 590 7.26 21.34 -30.67
C GLU A 590 8.42 20.42 -30.27
N SER A 591 8.62 20.14 -28.98
CA SER A 591 9.69 19.28 -28.51
C SER A 591 9.31 17.78 -28.50
N GLY A 592 8.02 17.47 -28.35
CA GLY A 592 7.54 16.11 -28.14
C GLY A 592 7.78 15.59 -26.71
N ALA A 593 8.30 16.44 -25.79
CA ALA A 593 8.51 16.10 -24.40
C ALA A 593 7.34 16.56 -23.51
N GLN A 594 7.06 15.84 -22.43
CA GLN A 594 6.18 16.30 -21.35
C GLN A 594 6.98 17.26 -20.45
N VAL A 595 6.31 18.30 -19.94
CA VAL A 595 6.93 19.32 -19.08
C VAL A 595 6.00 19.58 -17.91
N ASP A 596 6.47 19.28 -16.69
CA ASP A 596 5.81 19.55 -15.43
C ASP A 596 6.59 20.63 -14.68
N ILE A 597 5.90 21.58 -14.05
CA ILE A 597 6.50 22.73 -13.36
C ILE A 597 5.94 22.80 -11.94
N ASP A 598 6.82 22.80 -10.97
CA ASP A 598 6.49 22.95 -9.56
C ASP A 598 6.47 24.42 -9.14
N ASP A 599 5.74 24.74 -8.05
CA ASP A 599 5.59 26.13 -7.55
C ASP A 599 6.91 26.76 -7.09
N ASP A 600 7.94 25.95 -6.80
CA ASP A 600 9.28 26.43 -6.41
C ASP A 600 10.21 26.75 -7.61
N GLY A 601 9.71 26.56 -8.85
CA GLY A 601 10.45 26.77 -10.08
C GLY A 601 11.23 25.54 -10.57
N THR A 602 11.09 24.38 -9.97
CA THR A 602 11.62 23.12 -10.48
C THR A 602 10.81 22.66 -11.68
N ILE A 603 11.48 22.30 -12.78
CA ILE A 603 10.86 21.80 -14.00
C ILE A 603 11.35 20.39 -14.27
N HIS A 604 10.43 19.48 -14.45
CA HIS A 604 10.65 18.09 -14.86
C HIS A 604 10.28 17.93 -16.32
N ILE A 605 11.25 17.58 -17.15
CA ILE A 605 11.09 17.35 -18.59
C ILE A 605 11.23 15.85 -18.83
N ALA A 606 10.26 15.21 -19.44
CA ALA A 606 10.27 13.77 -19.69
C ALA A 606 9.97 13.43 -21.15
N SER A 607 10.74 12.52 -21.73
CA SER A 607 10.49 11.97 -23.06
C SER A 607 11.17 10.59 -23.18
N PRO A 608 10.64 9.66 -24.01
CA PRO A 608 11.39 8.46 -24.41
C PRO A 608 12.71 8.79 -25.12
N ASP A 609 12.83 9.98 -25.72
CA ASP A 609 13.97 10.44 -26.50
C ASP A 609 14.69 11.60 -25.80
N ALA A 610 16.02 11.46 -25.61
CA ALA A 610 16.83 12.49 -24.99
C ALA A 610 16.90 13.80 -25.83
N ALA A 611 16.85 13.71 -27.15
CA ALA A 611 16.86 14.89 -28.01
C ALA A 611 15.61 15.77 -27.82
N SER A 612 14.45 15.15 -27.54
CA SER A 612 13.22 15.86 -27.21
C SER A 612 13.32 16.57 -25.85
N CYS A 613 13.96 15.96 -24.85
CA CYS A 613 14.23 16.62 -23.57
C CYS A 613 15.15 17.83 -23.74
N ASP A 614 16.23 17.70 -24.52
CA ASP A 614 17.15 18.78 -24.78
C ASP A 614 16.49 19.92 -25.57
N ALA A 615 15.60 19.60 -26.52
CA ALA A 615 14.83 20.58 -27.26
C ALA A 615 13.88 21.38 -26.33
N ALA A 616 13.14 20.69 -25.46
CA ALA A 616 12.26 21.34 -24.47
C ALA A 616 13.06 22.24 -23.51
N LYS A 617 14.19 21.73 -22.99
CA LYS A 617 15.08 22.48 -22.12
C LYS A 617 15.56 23.77 -22.82
N LYS A 618 16.02 23.65 -24.06
CA LYS A 618 16.47 24.81 -24.85
C LYS A 618 15.35 25.84 -25.00
N MET A 619 14.14 25.43 -25.31
CA MET A 619 12.98 26.34 -25.42
C MET A 619 12.69 27.06 -24.10
N ILE A 620 12.82 26.36 -22.97
CA ILE A 620 12.61 26.95 -21.63
C ILE A 620 13.76 27.92 -21.31
N ASP A 621 15.00 27.54 -21.56
CA ASP A 621 16.18 28.40 -21.40
C ASP A 621 16.05 29.69 -22.23
N ASP A 622 15.57 29.59 -23.47
CA ASP A 622 15.32 30.74 -24.36
C ASP A 622 14.23 31.68 -23.82
N ILE A 623 13.17 31.13 -23.24
CA ILE A 623 12.06 31.91 -22.59
C ILE A 623 12.57 32.61 -21.33
N CYS A 624 13.34 31.92 -20.53
CA CYS A 624 13.86 32.42 -19.24
C CYS A 624 15.10 33.31 -19.43
N PHE A 625 15.62 33.37 -20.64
CA PHE A 625 16.83 34.15 -20.93
C PHE A 625 16.70 35.63 -20.50
N VAL A 626 17.67 36.10 -19.72
CA VAL A 626 17.81 37.49 -19.31
C VAL A 626 19.22 37.94 -19.68
N PRO A 627 19.35 38.99 -20.53
CA PRO A 627 20.66 39.53 -20.87
C PRO A 627 21.38 40.11 -19.65
N GLU A 628 22.66 39.83 -19.50
CA GLU A 628 23.50 40.36 -18.42
C GLU A 628 24.28 41.58 -18.88
N VAL A 629 24.26 42.66 -18.12
CA VAL A 629 25.04 43.86 -18.38
C VAL A 629 26.54 43.53 -18.33
N GLY A 630 27.28 43.95 -19.34
CA GLY A 630 28.69 43.69 -19.47
C GLY A 630 29.08 42.42 -20.22
N ARG A 631 28.14 41.52 -20.49
CA ARG A 631 28.40 40.25 -21.19
C ARG A 631 28.37 40.39 -22.73
N LEU A 632 29.14 39.55 -23.40
CA LEU A 632 29.20 39.44 -24.85
C LEU A 632 28.19 38.41 -25.36
N TYR A 633 27.46 38.75 -26.39
CA TYR A 633 26.55 37.87 -27.11
C TYR A 633 26.78 37.90 -28.60
N TYR A 634 26.53 36.80 -29.29
CA TYR A 634 26.60 36.69 -30.75
C TYR A 634 25.17 36.49 -31.26
N GLY A 635 24.62 37.58 -31.83
CA GLY A 635 23.20 37.61 -32.19
C GLY A 635 22.97 38.04 -33.63
N LYS A 636 21.73 37.78 -34.10
CA LYS A 636 21.29 38.09 -35.48
C LYS A 636 20.63 39.45 -35.55
N VAL A 637 20.96 40.26 -36.55
CA VAL A 637 20.27 41.51 -36.82
C VAL A 637 18.89 41.21 -37.38
N VAL A 638 17.85 41.58 -36.63
CA VAL A 638 16.43 41.29 -36.96
C VAL A 638 15.70 42.50 -37.52
N ARG A 639 16.18 43.72 -37.22
CA ARG A 639 15.53 44.94 -37.66
C ARG A 639 16.55 46.09 -37.67
N ILE A 640 16.45 46.97 -38.69
CA ILE A 640 17.26 48.18 -38.81
C ILE A 640 16.33 49.40 -38.81
N LEU A 641 16.74 50.42 -38.07
CA LEU A 641 16.11 51.74 -38.02
C LEU A 641 17.20 52.83 -38.28
N PRO A 642 16.84 54.04 -38.69
CA PRO A 642 17.81 55.12 -38.90
C PRO A 642 18.69 55.41 -37.65
N ILE A 643 18.21 55.11 -36.46
CA ILE A 643 18.89 55.34 -35.18
C ILE A 643 19.75 54.18 -34.70
N GLY A 644 19.65 52.96 -35.32
CA GLY A 644 20.39 51.79 -34.89
C GLY A 644 19.85 50.47 -35.40
N ALA A 645 20.51 49.39 -35.04
CA ALA A 645 20.14 48.01 -35.36
C ALA A 645 19.64 47.26 -34.13
N PHE A 646 18.61 46.41 -34.34
CA PHE A 646 18.15 45.49 -33.32
C PHE A 646 18.76 44.12 -33.58
N VAL A 647 19.37 43.58 -32.54
CA VAL A 647 20.02 42.27 -32.55
C VAL A 647 19.28 41.34 -31.60
N GLU A 648 18.82 40.23 -32.10
CA GLU A 648 18.20 39.16 -31.31
C GLU A 648 19.27 38.39 -30.55
N LEU A 649 19.16 38.35 -29.22
CA LEU A 649 20.07 37.67 -28.31
C LEU A 649 19.58 36.26 -27.96
N ALA A 650 18.25 36.11 -27.90
CA ALA A 650 17.50 34.84 -27.80
C ALA A 650 16.16 35.02 -28.52
N PRO A 651 15.45 33.96 -28.87
CA PRO A 651 14.15 34.05 -29.59
C PRO A 651 13.18 35.03 -28.95
N GLY A 652 12.81 36.10 -29.66
CA GLY A 652 11.92 37.16 -29.17
C GLY A 652 12.54 38.13 -28.14
N LYS A 653 13.84 38.04 -27.85
CA LYS A 653 14.59 38.93 -26.95
C LYS A 653 15.63 39.71 -27.76
N ASP A 654 15.29 40.92 -28.15
CA ASP A 654 16.19 41.78 -28.93
C ASP A 654 16.72 42.96 -28.09
N GLY A 655 17.89 43.43 -28.44
CA GLY A 655 18.48 44.67 -27.94
C GLY A 655 18.86 45.60 -29.05
N MET A 656 18.95 46.90 -28.76
CA MET A 656 19.24 47.94 -29.73
C MET A 656 20.72 48.37 -29.66
N ILE A 657 21.43 48.32 -30.81
CA ILE A 657 22.69 48.99 -30.99
C ILE A 657 22.40 50.37 -31.59
N HIS A 658 22.61 51.42 -30.80
CA HIS A 658 22.55 52.79 -31.35
C HIS A 658 23.62 53.00 -32.42
N ILE A 659 23.37 53.79 -33.47
CA ILE A 659 24.26 54.01 -34.60
C ILE A 659 25.70 54.44 -34.16
N SER A 660 25.82 55.21 -33.07
CA SER A 660 27.10 55.60 -32.48
C SER A 660 27.89 54.48 -31.78
N LYS A 661 27.27 53.34 -31.55
CA LYS A 661 27.83 52.14 -30.89
C LYS A 661 28.14 50.99 -31.87
N LEU A 662 27.97 51.23 -33.20
CA LEU A 662 28.25 50.24 -34.23
C LEU A 662 29.74 50.00 -34.42
N GLU A 663 30.54 51.09 -34.62
CA GLU A 663 31.98 51.05 -34.91
C GLU A 663 32.73 52.18 -34.20
N ASN A 664 34.10 52.14 -34.26
CA ASN A 664 34.98 53.18 -33.76
C ASN A 664 35.07 54.41 -34.66
N ARG A 665 34.53 54.35 -35.88
CA ARG A 665 34.41 55.45 -36.82
C ARG A 665 33.01 56.04 -36.85
N ARG A 666 32.83 57.19 -37.39
CA ARG A 666 31.52 57.78 -37.65
C ARG A 666 30.82 56.98 -38.75
N VAL A 667 29.60 56.47 -38.42
CA VAL A 667 28.74 55.71 -39.33
C VAL A 667 27.62 56.66 -39.78
N GLU A 668 27.41 56.79 -41.09
CA GLU A 668 26.34 57.66 -41.61
C GLU A 668 24.99 56.93 -41.74
N LYS A 669 25.05 55.65 -42.12
CA LYS A 669 23.85 54.79 -42.17
C LYS A 669 24.20 53.44 -41.53
N VAL A 670 23.22 52.84 -40.87
CA VAL A 670 23.36 51.55 -40.18
C VAL A 670 23.73 50.46 -41.21
N GLU A 671 23.13 50.52 -42.39
CA GLU A 671 23.33 49.58 -43.51
C GLU A 671 24.76 49.57 -44.06
N ASP A 672 25.57 50.62 -43.75
CA ASP A 672 27.00 50.63 -44.13
C ASP A 672 27.84 49.65 -43.30
N VAL A 673 27.26 49.12 -42.20
CA VAL A 673 27.96 48.24 -41.24
C VAL A 673 27.26 46.91 -41.03
N LEU A 674 25.94 46.91 -40.99
CA LEU A 674 25.13 45.72 -40.71
C LEU A 674 23.88 45.69 -41.59
N ASN A 675 23.57 44.51 -42.09
CA ASN A 675 22.32 44.22 -42.81
C ASN A 675 21.41 43.31 -42.00
N ILE A 676 20.10 43.30 -42.32
CA ILE A 676 19.14 42.36 -41.71
C ILE A 676 19.60 40.93 -42.08
N GLY A 677 19.73 40.10 -41.05
CA GLY A 677 20.19 38.71 -41.19
C GLY A 677 21.65 38.50 -40.80
N ASP A 678 22.44 39.59 -40.71
CA ASP A 678 23.85 39.49 -40.33
C ASP A 678 23.99 39.00 -38.88
N MET A 679 25.02 38.18 -38.65
CA MET A 679 25.40 37.75 -37.30
C MET A 679 26.52 38.65 -36.78
N THR A 680 26.37 39.19 -35.57
CA THR A 680 27.39 40.11 -35.02
C THR A 680 27.57 39.92 -33.51
N TRP A 681 28.80 40.17 -33.06
CA TRP A 681 29.10 40.26 -31.64
C TRP A 681 28.61 41.59 -31.05
N VAL A 682 27.92 41.51 -29.89
CA VAL A 682 27.44 42.68 -29.16
C VAL A 682 27.72 42.54 -27.68
N LYS A 683 27.96 43.64 -27.00
CA LYS A 683 28.10 43.72 -25.57
C LYS A 683 26.87 44.44 -25.02
N VAL A 684 26.23 43.86 -23.97
CA VAL A 684 25.15 44.54 -23.25
C VAL A 684 25.75 45.65 -22.41
N THR A 685 25.40 46.90 -22.70
CA THR A 685 25.93 48.07 -21.98
C THR A 685 25.03 48.53 -20.84
N GLU A 686 23.72 48.37 -20.98
CA GLU A 686 22.71 48.84 -20.03
C GLU A 686 21.38 48.15 -20.31
N ILE A 687 20.59 47.91 -19.27
CA ILE A 687 19.17 47.54 -19.34
C ILE A 687 18.41 48.67 -18.61
N ASP A 688 17.55 49.39 -19.34
CA ASP A 688 16.80 50.51 -18.76
C ASP A 688 15.67 50.04 -17.84
N GLU A 689 15.05 51.00 -17.09
CA GLU A 689 13.95 50.72 -16.18
C GLU A 689 12.71 50.08 -16.85
N LYS A 690 12.61 50.13 -18.16
CA LYS A 690 11.55 49.52 -18.98
C LYS A 690 11.95 48.17 -19.54
N GLY A 691 13.12 47.62 -19.18
CA GLY A 691 13.67 46.34 -19.62
C GLY A 691 14.22 46.37 -21.02
N ARG A 692 14.43 47.53 -21.65
CA ARG A 692 15.06 47.63 -22.99
C ARG A 692 16.55 47.48 -22.89
N VAL A 693 17.11 46.58 -23.75
CA VAL A 693 18.51 46.20 -23.75
C VAL A 693 19.28 47.10 -24.71
N ASN A 694 20.23 47.84 -24.19
CA ASN A 694 21.17 48.66 -24.99
C ASN A 694 22.45 47.85 -25.27
N LEU A 695 22.81 47.80 -26.53
CA LEU A 695 23.94 47.01 -27.03
C LEU A 695 25.02 47.88 -27.63
N SER A 696 26.27 47.40 -27.61
CA SER A 696 27.42 48.01 -28.27
C SER A 696 28.22 46.95 -29.02
N ARG A 697 28.22 47.04 -30.35
CA ARG A 697 29.11 46.24 -31.21
C ARG A 697 30.57 46.71 -31.08
N LYS A 698 30.76 48.01 -31.02
CA LYS A 698 32.07 48.66 -30.84
C LYS A 698 32.82 48.14 -29.61
N ASP A 699 32.13 48.04 -28.46
CA ASP A 699 32.76 47.58 -27.21
C ASP A 699 32.98 46.04 -27.23
N ALA A 700 32.10 45.30 -27.89
CA ALA A 700 32.29 43.88 -28.13
C ALA A 700 33.53 43.57 -28.96
N LEU A 701 33.69 44.26 -30.08
CA LEU A 701 34.85 44.06 -30.95
C LEU A 701 36.19 44.46 -30.28
N LYS A 702 36.19 45.51 -29.45
CA LYS A 702 37.37 45.89 -28.66
C LYS A 702 37.77 44.80 -27.67
N GLU A 703 36.80 44.24 -26.96
CA GLU A 703 37.04 43.20 -25.97
C GLU A 703 37.52 41.88 -26.62
N LEU A 704 36.94 41.51 -27.75
CA LEU A 704 37.38 40.36 -28.53
C LEU A 704 38.79 40.51 -29.07
N ALA A 705 39.16 41.72 -29.57
CA ALA A 705 40.52 42.03 -30.02
C ALA A 705 41.53 41.96 -28.86
N ALA A 706 41.19 42.55 -27.69
CA ALA A 706 42.06 42.49 -26.50
C ALA A 706 42.21 41.06 -25.93
N ALA A 707 41.20 40.17 -26.14
CA ALA A 707 41.28 38.76 -25.77
C ALA A 707 42.14 37.95 -26.78
N ALA A 708 42.13 38.31 -28.05
CA ALA A 708 42.98 37.70 -29.07
C ALA A 708 44.49 38.07 -28.90
N ASP A 709 44.80 39.30 -28.47
CA ASP A 709 46.15 39.75 -28.18
C ASP A 709 46.77 39.14 -26.90
N LYS A 710 45.98 38.51 -26.07
CA LYS A 710 46.42 37.83 -24.84
C LYS A 710 46.63 36.32 -24.99
N LYS A 711 46.32 35.76 -26.15
CA LYS A 711 46.63 34.37 -26.53
C LYS A 711 47.81 34.32 -27.46
#